data_4f9d966f1bf5a41bcb9c51e1a50fa96f
#
_entry.id   4f9d966f1bf5a41bcb9c51e1a50fa96f
#
_cell.length_a   1.000
_cell.length_b   1.000
_cell.length_c   1.000
_cell.angle_alpha   90.00
_cell.angle_beta   90.00
_cell.angle_gamma   90.00
#
_symmetry.space_group_name_H-M   'P 1'
#
loop_
_entity.id
_entity.type
_entity.pdbx_description
1 polymer ?
#
loop_
_entity_poly.entity_id
_entity_poly.type
_entity_poly.pdbx_seq_one_letter_code
_entity_poly.pdbx_strand_id
1 'polypeptide(L)'
;MTDLIETPFGYTDGDVDTNHSTAVTLNELADQRYSRRSLLRGSSAIVAATMGGSLLAACDNKVEAGNGDTAPVVNAGAAGFTNSGRTVTLVASASDDKGVNAVAWTQTGGPTVTLTGAATRTATFLAPVVTADTVFTFQFAATDTAGKTSSATTTVTVSPPALGFTAVAKNKLDIVTVPTGYTVSVINRTGDPIAANVAAYKNDGTDTNFAQRIGDHGDALYWYGLNAAGTARDATSSTRGLLVQNHENINQQYLHVNGATTTGGVRPEGEAQKEIDCHGVSVTEAGEGANRAWSVKQDSTYNRRITPATPMAFNGPAKGSDLLKTVYSPTGVAGRGTINNCANGTTPWGTAITCEENWAGYFRRSGDNANRSARELTALSRYGVTSSTGNYGWSTVTPSDATNTLFRRWDARAGTGTATDDFRNEPNQFGWILEIDPYAPTSTPRKRTALGRLGHEGCWPGAFVVGKKPAWYMGDDSRREYIYKFVSATAWVAADANATDRLAMGDKYLDAGTLYVAKFNADGTGSWLPLVYGQNGLDGTNTAYPFTDQADVLVNARLAADKLGATPMDRPEWTAVNPVTGEIYVTLTNNNAAGRPLTGTDAANPRHYNDPYGTAQTAQYGNPNGHIIRMKEADTEATSFTWDIYAFGAGADLDKTNINLSSLDDSNDFSSPDGMAFARTTHAGGQVKPLMWLQTDDGAYTDVTNCMMLAAQPGTVGDGGARTITNTGSNGATATQATRIGATPGANLRRFLVGPIECEITGVDSTPDGRTLFVGIQHPGENGTPAAPTSHWPDSQAGGTVAATLRPRSAVVVITKNDGGVVGL
;
A
#
# COMPACT_ATOMS: atom_id res chain seq x y z
N MET A 1 32.97 12.50 0.61
CA MET A 1 32.98 11.04 0.58
C MET A 1 31.72 10.65 1.30
N THR A 2 30.73 10.31 0.56
CA THR A 2 29.47 9.80 1.08
C THR A 2 29.61 8.30 1.07
N ASP A 3 29.76 7.72 2.22
CA ASP A 3 29.61 6.31 2.40
C ASP A 3 28.11 6.03 2.22
N LEU A 4 27.76 5.51 1.05
CA LEU A 4 26.58 4.68 0.94
C LEU A 4 26.78 3.58 1.95
N ILE A 5 25.96 3.49 2.96
CA ILE A 5 26.02 2.42 3.94
C ILE A 5 25.62 1.16 3.19
N GLU A 6 26.63 0.42 2.72
CA GLU A 6 26.44 -0.96 2.34
C GLU A 6 26.12 -1.73 3.61
N THR A 7 24.88 -2.17 3.77
CA THR A 7 24.64 -3.31 4.63
C THR A 7 25.48 -4.48 4.07
N PRO A 8 25.90 -5.45 4.88
CA PRO A 8 26.66 -6.62 4.39
C PRO A 8 25.98 -7.37 3.22
N PHE A 9 24.77 -7.04 2.90
CA PHE A 9 23.90 -7.70 1.92
C PHE A 9 23.43 -6.79 0.78
N GLY A 10 23.89 -5.54 0.71
CA GLY A 10 23.60 -4.66 -0.41
C GLY A 10 22.21 -4.02 -0.41
N TYR A 11 21.38 -4.28 0.61
CA TYR A 11 20.08 -3.66 0.78
C TYR A 11 20.17 -2.46 1.72
N THR A 12 19.63 -1.36 1.28
CA THR A 12 19.18 -0.27 2.15
C THR A 12 17.64 -0.28 2.07
N ASP A 13 16.97 0.15 3.09
CA ASP A 13 15.51 0.33 3.16
C ASP A 13 14.90 1.23 2.07
N GLY A 14 15.58 1.36 0.95
CA GLY A 14 15.23 2.27 -0.12
C GLY A 14 15.58 3.72 0.14
N ASP A 15 15.95 4.06 1.36
CA ASP A 15 16.26 5.42 1.78
C ASP A 15 17.62 5.88 1.26
N VAL A 16 17.69 6.19 -0.01
CA VAL A 16 18.86 6.87 -0.59
C VAL A 16 18.91 8.27 -0.02
N ASP A 17 19.78 8.48 0.96
CA ASP A 17 20.02 9.80 1.51
C ASP A 17 20.67 10.70 0.44
N THR A 18 19.84 11.40 -0.31
CA THR A 18 20.29 12.39 -1.30
C THR A 18 20.80 13.67 -0.64
N ASN A 19 20.74 13.73 0.68
CA ASN A 19 21.22 14.83 1.49
C ASN A 19 22.42 14.36 2.33
N HIS A 20 23.63 14.59 1.85
CA HIS A 20 24.94 14.14 2.37
C HIS A 20 25.19 14.52 3.85
N SER A 21 24.54 13.81 4.78
CA SER A 21 24.87 13.95 6.20
C SER A 21 25.71 12.77 6.68
N THR A 22 26.68 13.03 7.56
CA THR A 22 27.58 12.04 8.14
C THR A 22 27.03 11.40 9.42
N ALA A 23 25.70 11.41 9.62
CA ALA A 23 25.09 10.79 10.79
C ALA A 23 24.94 9.27 10.58
N VAL A 24 25.19 8.50 11.64
CA VAL A 24 25.03 7.03 11.68
C VAL A 24 23.57 6.66 11.45
N THR A 25 23.26 5.73 10.54
CA THR A 25 21.89 5.32 10.23
C THR A 25 21.31 4.40 11.30
N LEU A 26 19.97 4.32 11.36
CA LEU A 26 19.24 3.45 12.29
C LEU A 26 19.60 1.96 12.12
N ASN A 27 19.89 1.51 10.92
CA ASN A 27 20.30 0.13 10.66
C ASN A 27 21.64 -0.23 11.29
N GLU A 28 22.65 0.66 11.29
CA GLU A 28 23.91 0.43 12.00
C GLU A 28 23.73 0.33 13.53
N LEU A 29 22.68 0.92 14.07
CA LEU A 29 22.34 0.86 15.48
C LEU A 29 21.53 -0.40 15.82
N ALA A 30 20.76 -0.95 14.89
CA ALA A 30 20.01 -2.18 15.06
C ALA A 30 20.93 -3.42 15.09
N ASP A 31 21.96 -3.46 14.25
CA ASP A 31 22.93 -4.58 14.17
C ASP A 31 23.76 -4.81 15.45
N GLN A 32 23.81 -3.83 16.35
CA GLN A 32 24.58 -3.97 17.60
C GLN A 32 23.83 -4.69 18.72
N ARG A 33 22.57 -5.18 18.56
CA ARG A 33 21.70 -5.42 19.73
C ARG A 33 20.91 -6.72 19.85
N TYR A 34 21.25 -7.80 19.21
CA TYR A 34 20.58 -9.06 19.55
C TYR A 34 21.33 -9.88 20.58
N SER A 35 20.99 -9.77 21.84
CA SER A 35 21.12 -10.83 22.84
C SER A 35 20.09 -10.77 23.96
N ARG A 36 19.16 -11.74 23.88
CA ARG A 36 18.55 -12.52 24.99
C ARG A 36 17.64 -11.91 26.05
N ARG A 37 16.42 -12.50 26.07
CA ARG A 37 15.67 -13.06 27.20
C ARG A 37 15.16 -12.15 28.33
N SER A 38 13.82 -12.17 28.53
CA SER A 38 13.10 -13.00 29.52
C SER A 38 11.63 -12.56 29.56
N LEU A 39 10.74 -13.47 29.37
CA LEU A 39 10.04 -14.34 30.32
C LEU A 39 8.98 -13.71 31.24
N LEU A 40 7.74 -14.07 30.87
CA LEU A 40 6.68 -14.65 31.72
C LEU A 40 6.01 -13.83 32.87
N ARG A 41 4.77 -13.78 32.71
CA ARG A 41 3.59 -14.08 33.63
C ARG A 41 2.60 -12.93 33.55
N GLY A 42 1.36 -13.13 33.38
CA GLY A 42 0.40 -14.21 33.64
C GLY A 42 -0.90 -13.57 34.01
N SER A 43 -1.94 -14.16 33.60
CA SER A 43 -3.22 -14.27 34.30
C SER A 43 -4.44 -14.02 33.42
N SER A 44 -5.12 -15.11 33.23
CA SER A 44 -6.48 -15.28 32.73
C SER A 44 -7.49 -14.50 33.56
N ALA A 45 -8.39 -13.79 32.92
CA ALA A 45 -9.67 -13.45 33.49
C ALA A 45 -10.77 -13.89 32.52
N ILE A 46 -11.40 -14.99 32.85
CA ILE A 46 -12.65 -15.47 32.29
C ILE A 46 -13.76 -14.56 32.78
N VAL A 47 -14.45 -13.90 31.83
CA VAL A 47 -15.74 -13.31 32.13
C VAL A 47 -16.81 -14.21 31.51
N ALA A 48 -17.44 -15.01 32.37
CA ALA A 48 -18.63 -15.76 32.03
C ALA A 48 -19.81 -14.79 31.94
N ALA A 49 -20.41 -14.68 30.77
CA ALA A 49 -21.69 -14.02 30.63
C ALA A 49 -22.77 -14.94 31.23
N THR A 50 -23.36 -14.53 32.33
CA THR A 50 -24.50 -15.16 32.93
C THR A 50 -25.75 -14.98 32.10
N MET A 51 -26.20 -16.04 31.50
CA MET A 51 -27.56 -16.14 30.97
C MET A 51 -28.52 -16.32 32.17
N GLY A 52 -29.24 -15.25 32.49
CA GLY A 52 -30.31 -15.33 33.43
C GLY A 52 -31.52 -16.04 32.83
N GLY A 53 -31.71 -17.32 33.16
CA GLY A 53 -32.92 -18.04 32.87
C GLY A 53 -33.97 -17.71 33.92
N SER A 54 -35.08 -17.10 33.56
CA SER A 54 -36.28 -17.04 34.41
C SER A 54 -37.02 -18.37 34.35
N LEU A 55 -37.01 -19.08 35.47
CA LEU A 55 -37.85 -20.24 35.71
C LEU A 55 -39.31 -19.80 35.85
N LEU A 56 -40.16 -20.25 34.98
CA LEU A 56 -41.61 -20.19 35.09
C LEU A 56 -42.06 -21.17 36.14
N ALA A 57 -42.70 -20.64 37.17
CA ALA A 57 -43.49 -21.46 38.11
C ALA A 57 -44.74 -22.00 37.37
N ALA A 58 -44.87 -23.29 37.28
CA ALA A 58 -46.06 -23.96 36.82
C ALA A 58 -47.18 -23.88 37.86
N CYS A 59 -48.25 -23.16 37.55
CA CYS A 59 -49.51 -23.36 38.22
C CYS A 59 -50.30 -24.42 37.45
N ASP A 60 -50.58 -25.49 38.13
CA ASP A 60 -51.37 -26.60 37.68
C ASP A 60 -52.82 -26.15 37.56
N ASN A 61 -53.31 -25.94 36.34
CA ASN A 61 -54.74 -25.90 36.07
C ASN A 61 -55.03 -26.94 34.96
N LYS A 62 -55.60 -28.04 35.38
CA LYS A 62 -56.20 -28.99 34.46
C LYS A 62 -57.28 -28.31 33.69
N VAL A 63 -56.98 -27.91 32.46
CA VAL A 63 -57.94 -27.61 31.40
C VAL A 63 -58.07 -28.93 30.62
N GLU A 64 -59.32 -29.39 30.45
CA GLU A 64 -59.62 -30.55 29.64
C GLU A 64 -59.05 -30.39 28.25
N ALA A 65 -58.38 -31.42 27.78
CA ALA A 65 -57.79 -31.49 26.45
C ALA A 65 -58.92 -31.42 25.41
N GLY A 66 -59.28 -30.26 24.90
CA GLY A 66 -59.93 -30.09 23.63
C GLY A 66 -59.00 -30.64 22.56
N ASN A 67 -59.42 -31.67 21.87
CA ASN A 67 -58.79 -32.42 20.83
C ASN A 67 -58.67 -31.57 19.52
N GLY A 68 -58.46 -30.28 19.63
CA GLY A 68 -58.34 -29.33 18.54
C GLY A 68 -56.88 -28.94 18.28
N ASP A 69 -56.49 -29.17 17.07
CA ASP A 69 -55.24 -28.64 16.51
C ASP A 69 -55.09 -27.12 16.79
N THR A 70 -53.98 -26.67 17.31
CA THR A 70 -53.67 -25.24 17.56
C THR A 70 -52.76 -24.68 16.49
N ALA A 71 -52.74 -23.39 16.23
CA ALA A 71 -51.78 -22.76 15.35
C ALA A 71 -50.39 -22.68 16.01
N PRO A 72 -49.31 -22.74 15.26
CA PRO A 72 -47.96 -22.68 15.83
C PRO A 72 -47.67 -21.49 16.75
N VAL A 73 -46.98 -21.72 17.83
CA VAL A 73 -46.40 -20.64 18.66
C VAL A 73 -45.09 -20.22 18.05
N VAL A 74 -44.98 -18.97 17.67
CA VAL A 74 -43.79 -18.41 16.98
C VAL A 74 -43.17 -17.26 17.72
N ASN A 75 -41.82 -17.16 17.63
CA ASN A 75 -41.05 -16.04 18.13
C ASN A 75 -39.99 -15.66 17.10
N ALA A 76 -40.01 -14.40 16.63
CA ALA A 76 -39.08 -13.88 15.63
C ALA A 76 -37.76 -13.36 16.21
N GLY A 77 -37.51 -13.55 17.52
CA GLY A 77 -36.35 -13.02 18.21
C GLY A 77 -36.51 -11.56 18.63
N ALA A 78 -35.55 -11.06 19.38
CA ALA A 78 -35.50 -9.67 19.84
C ALA A 78 -35.07 -8.71 18.71
N ALA A 79 -35.41 -7.42 18.86
CA ALA A 79 -34.90 -6.36 17.99
C ALA A 79 -33.37 -6.29 18.04
N GLY A 80 -32.74 -6.09 16.88
CA GLY A 80 -31.28 -6.05 16.73
C GLY A 80 -30.78 -4.69 16.30
N PHE A 81 -29.47 -4.48 16.48
CA PHE A 81 -28.74 -3.31 16.01
C PHE A 81 -27.48 -3.76 15.28
N THR A 82 -27.11 -3.09 14.18
CA THR A 82 -25.92 -3.37 13.42
C THR A 82 -25.44 -2.12 12.66
N ASN A 83 -24.28 -2.22 11.99
CA ASN A 83 -23.83 -1.20 11.05
C ASN A 83 -23.86 -1.75 9.62
N SER A 84 -23.90 -0.84 8.65
CA SER A 84 -23.79 -1.15 7.22
C SER A 84 -22.55 -2.02 6.94
N GLY A 85 -22.67 -2.98 6.02
CA GLY A 85 -21.60 -3.89 5.61
C GLY A 85 -21.40 -5.12 6.52
N ARG A 86 -22.13 -5.24 7.62
CA ARG A 86 -22.08 -6.42 8.52
C ARG A 86 -23.11 -7.45 8.14
N THR A 87 -22.79 -8.72 8.37
CA THR A 87 -23.77 -9.80 8.23
C THR A 87 -24.69 -9.84 9.45
N VAL A 88 -25.98 -9.84 9.23
CA VAL A 88 -27.04 -9.98 10.23
C VAL A 88 -27.56 -11.39 10.23
N THR A 89 -27.73 -12.00 11.41
CA THR A 89 -28.38 -13.29 11.59
C THR A 89 -29.71 -13.11 12.31
N LEU A 90 -30.80 -13.46 11.64
CA LEU A 90 -32.14 -13.54 12.23
C LEU A 90 -32.35 -14.95 12.76
N VAL A 91 -32.73 -15.08 14.01
CA VAL A 91 -32.98 -16.37 14.65
C VAL A 91 -34.40 -16.40 15.21
N ALA A 92 -35.18 -17.37 14.80
CA ALA A 92 -36.56 -17.57 15.26
C ALA A 92 -36.77 -18.94 15.86
N SER A 93 -37.86 -19.07 16.63
CA SER A 93 -38.38 -20.36 17.11
C SER A 93 -39.84 -20.56 16.75
N ALA A 94 -40.20 -21.80 16.53
CA ALA A 94 -41.58 -22.22 16.33
C ALA A 94 -41.81 -23.59 16.96
N SER A 95 -42.93 -23.76 17.61
CA SER A 95 -43.39 -25.02 18.21
C SER A 95 -44.91 -25.21 17.98
N ASP A 96 -45.36 -26.45 17.87
CA ASP A 96 -46.74 -26.77 17.64
C ASP A 96 -47.08 -28.15 18.16
N ASP A 97 -48.38 -28.39 18.52
CA ASP A 97 -48.87 -29.67 19.05
C ASP A 97 -48.96 -30.76 17.98
N LYS A 98 -49.04 -30.40 16.70
CA LYS A 98 -49.04 -31.33 15.54
C LYS A 98 -47.70 -31.34 14.80
N GLY A 99 -46.79 -30.49 15.20
CA GLY A 99 -45.49 -30.29 14.59
C GLY A 99 -45.49 -29.23 13.50
N VAL A 100 -44.35 -28.53 13.39
CA VAL A 100 -44.12 -27.48 12.40
C VAL A 100 -43.72 -28.10 11.06
N ASN A 101 -44.49 -27.85 10.02
CA ASN A 101 -44.29 -28.35 8.65
C ASN A 101 -43.37 -27.43 7.82
N ALA A 102 -43.58 -26.11 7.92
CA ALA A 102 -42.77 -25.14 7.17
C ALA A 102 -42.54 -23.86 7.97
N VAL A 103 -41.46 -23.17 7.69
CA VAL A 103 -41.15 -21.85 8.23
C VAL A 103 -40.67 -20.93 7.12
N ALA A 104 -40.90 -19.62 7.26
CA ALA A 104 -40.42 -18.63 6.31
C ALA A 104 -40.17 -17.28 6.97
N TRP A 105 -39.04 -16.69 6.60
CA TRP A 105 -38.75 -15.27 6.83
C TRP A 105 -39.15 -14.44 5.63
N THR A 106 -39.77 -13.28 5.88
CA THR A 106 -40.14 -12.31 4.86
C THR A 106 -39.81 -10.91 5.38
N GLN A 107 -39.20 -10.09 4.55
CA GLN A 107 -39.04 -8.68 4.87
C GLN A 107 -40.37 -7.94 4.64
N THR A 108 -40.80 -7.18 5.64
CA THR A 108 -42.07 -6.42 5.61
C THR A 108 -41.88 -4.90 5.68
N GLY A 109 -40.66 -4.42 5.96
CA GLY A 109 -40.35 -2.99 6.01
C GLY A 109 -38.87 -2.68 5.85
N GLY A 110 -38.59 -1.43 5.46
CA GLY A 110 -37.23 -0.93 5.18
C GLY A 110 -36.74 -1.18 3.75
N PRO A 111 -35.54 -0.73 3.38
CA PRO A 111 -34.91 -1.00 2.08
C PRO A 111 -34.76 -2.51 1.83
N THR A 112 -34.99 -2.96 0.60
CA THR A 112 -34.98 -4.40 0.25
C THR A 112 -33.59 -5.03 0.47
N VAL A 113 -33.56 -6.20 1.11
CA VAL A 113 -32.39 -7.05 1.26
C VAL A 113 -32.65 -8.48 0.78
N THR A 114 -31.58 -9.17 0.39
CA THR A 114 -31.64 -10.59 0.02
C THR A 114 -31.42 -11.44 1.27
N LEU A 115 -32.42 -12.28 1.61
CA LEU A 115 -32.34 -13.24 2.71
C LEU A 115 -31.78 -14.57 2.23
N THR A 116 -30.72 -15.03 2.85
CA THR A 116 -30.19 -16.39 2.70
C THR A 116 -30.74 -17.23 3.83
N GLY A 117 -31.22 -18.45 3.54
CA GLY A 117 -31.85 -19.34 4.56
C GLY A 117 -33.26 -18.90 4.96
N ALA A 118 -33.98 -18.14 4.13
CA ALA A 118 -35.31 -17.64 4.42
C ALA A 118 -36.36 -18.74 4.76
N ALA A 119 -36.17 -19.95 4.28
CA ALA A 119 -37.05 -21.11 4.56
C ALA A 119 -36.60 -21.92 5.79
N THR A 120 -35.75 -21.37 6.64
CA THR A 120 -35.28 -22.03 7.89
C THR A 120 -35.52 -21.12 9.10
N ARG A 121 -35.28 -21.64 10.30
CA ARG A 121 -35.35 -20.83 11.53
C ARG A 121 -34.28 -19.76 11.64
N THR A 122 -33.26 -19.90 10.85
CA THR A 122 -32.14 -18.94 10.83
C THR A 122 -32.00 -18.38 9.42
N ALA A 123 -32.10 -17.06 9.26
CA ALA A 123 -31.82 -16.37 7.99
C ALA A 123 -30.72 -15.32 8.20
N THR A 124 -29.98 -15.07 7.12
CA THR A 124 -28.92 -14.04 7.13
C THR A 124 -29.09 -13.06 5.99
N PHE A 125 -28.66 -11.81 6.19
CA PHE A 125 -28.51 -10.82 5.13
C PHE A 125 -27.29 -9.93 5.40
N LEU A 126 -26.75 -9.32 4.34
CA LEU A 126 -25.74 -8.27 4.45
C LEU A 126 -26.45 -6.93 4.67
N ALA A 127 -26.13 -6.23 5.77
CA ALA A 127 -26.71 -4.91 6.06
C ALA A 127 -26.30 -3.90 4.97
N PRO A 128 -27.29 -3.31 4.26
CA PRO A 128 -26.99 -2.37 3.18
C PRO A 128 -26.45 -1.05 3.72
N VAL A 129 -25.88 -0.23 2.83
CA VAL A 129 -25.39 1.10 3.20
C VAL A 129 -26.54 2.03 3.51
N VAL A 130 -26.46 2.68 4.67
CA VAL A 130 -27.37 3.73 5.10
C VAL A 130 -26.60 4.96 5.55
N THR A 131 -27.18 6.15 5.38
CA THR A 131 -26.60 7.43 5.79
C THR A 131 -27.01 7.88 7.19
N ALA A 132 -28.06 7.26 7.72
CA ALA A 132 -28.60 7.45 9.06
C ALA A 132 -29.26 6.15 9.54
N ASP A 133 -29.52 6.04 10.84
CA ASP A 133 -30.20 4.89 11.43
C ASP A 133 -31.51 4.58 10.68
N THR A 134 -31.59 3.37 10.16
CA THR A 134 -32.69 2.91 9.32
C THR A 134 -33.22 1.58 9.86
N VAL A 135 -34.52 1.49 10.03
CA VAL A 135 -35.19 0.29 10.58
C VAL A 135 -35.63 -0.64 9.46
N PHE A 136 -35.26 -1.91 9.58
CA PHE A 136 -35.68 -3.02 8.74
C PHE A 136 -36.63 -3.91 9.55
N THR A 137 -37.76 -4.30 8.98
CA THR A 137 -38.75 -5.15 9.65
C THR A 137 -38.85 -6.49 8.94
N PHE A 138 -38.79 -7.56 9.71
CA PHE A 138 -38.87 -8.94 9.24
C PHE A 138 -39.99 -9.67 9.96
N GLN A 139 -40.72 -10.49 9.21
CA GLN A 139 -41.75 -11.40 9.72
C GLN A 139 -41.25 -12.84 9.61
N PHE A 140 -41.36 -13.58 10.68
CA PHE A 140 -41.20 -15.02 10.69
C PHE A 140 -42.55 -15.68 10.78
N ALA A 141 -42.87 -16.57 9.84
CA ALA A 141 -44.07 -17.34 9.82
C ALA A 141 -43.76 -18.82 9.95
N ALA A 142 -44.64 -19.58 10.63
CA ALA A 142 -44.60 -21.01 10.70
C ALA A 142 -45.95 -21.60 10.40
N THR A 143 -45.97 -22.71 9.65
CA THR A 143 -47.17 -23.48 9.29
C THR A 143 -47.04 -24.89 9.86
N ASP A 144 -48.11 -25.37 10.51
CA ASP A 144 -48.15 -26.73 11.05
C ASP A 144 -48.48 -27.78 9.95
N THR A 145 -48.57 -29.03 10.36
CA THR A 145 -48.94 -30.15 9.45
C THR A 145 -50.42 -30.13 9.02
N ALA A 146 -51.30 -29.39 9.70
CA ALA A 146 -52.70 -29.24 9.37
C ALA A 146 -53.00 -27.97 8.51
N GLY A 147 -51.97 -27.14 8.26
CA GLY A 147 -52.06 -25.95 7.43
C GLY A 147 -52.37 -24.66 8.17
N LYS A 148 -52.41 -24.64 9.51
CA LYS A 148 -52.57 -23.40 10.27
C LYS A 148 -51.25 -22.66 10.34
N THR A 149 -51.31 -21.34 10.27
CA THR A 149 -50.14 -20.46 10.22
C THR A 149 -50.17 -19.40 11.33
N SER A 150 -49.03 -19.16 11.95
CA SER A 150 -48.82 -18.02 12.83
C SER A 150 -47.57 -17.25 12.41
N SER A 151 -47.51 -15.98 12.76
CA SER A 151 -46.34 -15.15 12.48
C SER A 151 -46.01 -14.21 13.63
N ALA A 152 -44.75 -13.83 13.71
CA ALA A 152 -44.23 -12.80 14.60
C ALA A 152 -43.26 -11.89 13.84
N THR A 153 -43.04 -10.67 14.32
CA THR A 153 -42.18 -9.70 13.69
C THR A 153 -41.01 -9.35 14.60
N THR A 154 -39.90 -9.03 13.97
CA THR A 154 -38.72 -8.42 14.62
C THR A 154 -38.17 -7.28 13.77
N THR A 155 -37.35 -6.42 14.39
CA THR A 155 -36.72 -5.30 13.68
C THR A 155 -35.21 -5.35 13.83
N VAL A 156 -34.52 -4.83 12.83
CA VAL A 156 -33.07 -4.56 12.88
C VAL A 156 -32.87 -3.10 12.52
N THR A 157 -32.24 -2.34 13.42
CA THR A 157 -31.78 -0.99 13.10
C THR A 157 -30.37 -1.06 12.53
N VAL A 158 -30.21 -0.58 11.31
CA VAL A 158 -28.90 -0.47 10.65
C VAL A 158 -28.41 0.97 10.73
N SER A 159 -27.22 1.17 11.26
CA SER A 159 -26.50 2.46 11.35
C SER A 159 -25.48 2.59 10.22
N PRO A 160 -24.96 3.82 9.93
CA PRO A 160 -23.87 4.01 8.97
C PRO A 160 -22.66 3.13 9.26
N PRO A 161 -21.75 2.95 8.26
CA PRO A 161 -20.54 2.12 8.42
C PRO A 161 -19.68 2.56 9.63
N ALA A 162 -19.18 1.60 10.39
CA ALA A 162 -18.25 1.83 11.51
C ALA A 162 -17.31 0.63 11.67
N LEU A 163 -16.09 0.85 12.19
CA LEU A 163 -15.12 -0.21 12.44
C LEU A 163 -15.74 -1.30 13.34
N GLY A 164 -15.65 -2.55 12.90
CA GLY A 164 -16.38 -3.68 13.44
C GLY A 164 -15.54 -4.77 14.11
N PHE A 165 -14.36 -4.45 14.61
CA PHE A 165 -13.44 -5.41 15.20
C PHE A 165 -12.76 -4.84 16.44
N THR A 166 -12.21 -5.73 17.29
CA THR A 166 -11.33 -5.37 18.38
C THR A 166 -9.91 -5.22 17.86
N ALA A 167 -9.20 -4.20 18.30
CA ALA A 167 -7.82 -3.97 17.90
C ALA A 167 -6.93 -5.18 18.20
N VAL A 168 -6.05 -5.53 17.27
CA VAL A 168 -4.99 -6.53 17.47
C VAL A 168 -3.95 -5.96 18.43
N ALA A 169 -3.56 -6.74 19.42
CA ALA A 169 -2.50 -6.35 20.34
C ALA A 169 -1.12 -6.30 19.62
N LYS A 170 -0.27 -5.37 20.04
CA LYS A 170 1.15 -5.35 19.62
C LYS A 170 1.80 -6.70 19.90
N ASN A 171 2.60 -7.20 18.97
CA ASN A 171 3.32 -8.46 19.14
C ASN A 171 4.53 -8.56 18.19
N LYS A 172 5.39 -9.55 18.46
CA LYS A 172 6.58 -9.88 17.66
C LYS A 172 6.56 -11.36 17.24
N LEU A 173 5.38 -11.87 16.88
CA LEU A 173 5.20 -13.24 16.41
C LEU A 173 5.61 -13.34 14.95
N ASP A 174 6.11 -14.51 14.56
CA ASP A 174 6.44 -14.81 13.16
C ASP A 174 5.21 -15.32 12.38
N ILE A 175 4.12 -14.60 12.50
CA ILE A 175 2.84 -14.86 11.79
C ILE A 175 2.12 -13.54 11.53
N VAL A 176 1.24 -13.54 10.55
CA VAL A 176 0.24 -12.48 10.39
C VAL A 176 -0.87 -12.68 11.40
N THR A 177 -1.06 -11.71 12.29
CA THR A 177 -2.12 -11.69 13.30
C THR A 177 -3.23 -10.73 12.88
N VAL A 178 -4.48 -11.20 12.88
CA VAL A 178 -5.69 -10.40 12.57
C VAL A 178 -6.70 -10.51 13.70
N PRO A 179 -7.78 -9.68 13.75
CA PRO A 179 -8.78 -9.75 14.78
C PRO A 179 -9.50 -11.11 14.82
N THR A 180 -10.02 -11.50 15.99
CA THR A 180 -10.90 -12.66 16.12
C THR A 180 -12.08 -12.55 15.16
N GLY A 181 -12.43 -13.64 14.47
CA GLY A 181 -13.50 -13.68 13.48
C GLY A 181 -13.04 -13.43 12.05
N TYR A 182 -11.72 -13.33 11.83
CA TYR A 182 -11.11 -13.25 10.50
C TYR A 182 -10.24 -14.48 10.24
N THR A 183 -10.11 -14.83 8.97
CA THR A 183 -9.25 -15.92 8.47
C THR A 183 -8.21 -15.34 7.53
N VAL A 184 -6.95 -15.81 7.68
CA VAL A 184 -5.81 -15.48 6.82
C VAL A 184 -5.43 -16.71 6.02
N SER A 185 -5.24 -16.55 4.70
CA SER A 185 -4.60 -17.51 3.82
C SER A 185 -3.54 -16.82 2.96
N VAL A 186 -2.63 -17.59 2.34
CA VAL A 186 -1.47 -17.04 1.64
C VAL A 186 -1.49 -17.44 0.17
N ILE A 187 -1.26 -16.47 -0.72
CA ILE A 187 -1.07 -16.66 -2.17
C ILE A 187 0.13 -15.85 -2.66
N ASN A 188 0.55 -16.06 -3.90
CA ASN A 188 1.61 -15.27 -4.56
C ASN A 188 2.90 -15.14 -3.75
N ARG A 189 3.43 -16.27 -3.25
CA ARG A 189 4.71 -16.26 -2.52
C ARG A 189 5.87 -16.10 -3.49
N THR A 190 6.92 -15.40 -3.11
CA THR A 190 8.18 -15.33 -3.87
C THR A 190 8.56 -16.71 -4.41
N GLY A 191 8.82 -16.80 -5.70
CA GLY A 191 9.21 -18.04 -6.38
C GLY A 191 8.06 -18.95 -6.79
N ASP A 192 6.82 -18.74 -6.37
CA ASP A 192 5.67 -19.53 -6.82
C ASP A 192 5.52 -19.43 -8.35
N PRO A 193 5.32 -20.54 -9.07
CA PRO A 193 5.19 -20.52 -10.52
C PRO A 193 3.90 -19.83 -10.96
N ILE A 194 4.00 -18.98 -11.99
CA ILE A 194 2.84 -18.36 -12.65
C ILE A 194 2.46 -19.08 -13.96
N ALA A 195 3.22 -20.10 -14.36
CA ALA A 195 2.99 -20.92 -15.54
C ALA A 195 2.99 -22.40 -15.18
N ALA A 196 2.10 -23.18 -15.79
CA ALA A 196 1.88 -24.60 -15.45
C ALA A 196 3.08 -25.53 -15.75
N ASN A 197 3.99 -25.11 -16.65
CA ASN A 197 5.18 -25.90 -17.02
C ASN A 197 6.42 -25.58 -16.16
N VAL A 198 6.29 -24.75 -15.16
CA VAL A 198 7.39 -24.37 -14.25
C VAL A 198 7.31 -25.23 -12.98
N ALA A 199 8.42 -25.86 -12.61
CA ALA A 199 8.50 -26.70 -11.43
C ALA A 199 8.17 -25.94 -10.14
N ALA A 200 7.65 -26.65 -9.14
CA ALA A 200 7.43 -26.08 -7.81
C ALA A 200 8.73 -25.44 -7.26
N TYR A 201 8.57 -24.38 -6.52
CA TYR A 201 9.68 -23.66 -5.90
C TYR A 201 10.26 -24.47 -4.73
N LYS A 202 11.57 -24.68 -4.71
CA LYS A 202 12.26 -25.44 -3.66
C LYS A 202 12.65 -24.59 -2.46
N ASN A 203 12.84 -23.28 -2.67
CA ASN A 203 13.26 -22.33 -1.66
C ASN A 203 14.64 -22.65 -1.03
N ASP A 204 15.56 -23.22 -1.84
CA ASP A 204 16.90 -23.61 -1.42
C ASP A 204 18.02 -22.82 -2.13
N GLY A 205 17.63 -21.84 -2.96
CA GLY A 205 18.54 -21.03 -3.77
C GLY A 205 18.93 -21.64 -5.11
N THR A 206 18.53 -22.91 -5.41
CA THR A 206 18.84 -23.56 -6.69
C THR A 206 17.81 -23.29 -7.79
N ASP A 207 16.68 -22.68 -7.44
CA ASP A 207 15.60 -22.39 -8.37
C ASP A 207 16.02 -21.42 -9.48
N THR A 208 15.41 -21.59 -10.65
CA THR A 208 15.63 -20.78 -11.85
C THR A 208 14.29 -20.34 -12.46
N ASN A 209 14.32 -19.69 -13.64
CA ASN A 209 13.13 -19.23 -14.39
C ASN A 209 12.26 -18.20 -13.64
N PHE A 210 12.89 -17.23 -12.97
CA PHE A 210 12.16 -16.19 -12.24
C PHE A 210 11.35 -15.27 -13.15
N ALA A 211 11.62 -15.21 -14.43
CA ALA A 211 10.75 -14.59 -15.42
C ALA A 211 9.35 -15.25 -15.54
N GLN A 212 9.16 -16.44 -14.94
CA GLN A 212 7.89 -17.17 -14.91
C GLN A 212 7.46 -17.53 -13.46
N ARG A 213 7.95 -16.77 -12.49
CA ARG A 213 7.64 -16.93 -11.07
C ARG A 213 7.22 -15.58 -10.48
N ILE A 214 6.54 -15.62 -9.35
CA ILE A 214 6.34 -14.45 -8.50
C ILE A 214 7.71 -13.90 -8.09
N GLY A 215 7.90 -12.58 -8.19
CA GLY A 215 9.11 -11.89 -7.79
C GLY A 215 9.30 -11.84 -6.27
N ASP A 216 10.35 -11.17 -5.84
CA ASP A 216 10.61 -10.94 -4.42
C ASP A 216 10.07 -9.56 -4.00
N HIS A 217 10.15 -9.21 -2.71
CA HIS A 217 9.66 -7.96 -2.14
C HIS A 217 8.33 -7.52 -2.76
N GLY A 218 7.30 -8.36 -2.59
CA GLY A 218 5.96 -8.07 -3.11
C GLY A 218 5.38 -6.85 -2.42
N ASP A 219 5.19 -5.76 -3.17
CA ASP A 219 4.73 -4.48 -2.71
C ASP A 219 3.30 -4.19 -3.18
N ALA A 220 3.00 -2.97 -3.60
CA ALA A 220 1.67 -2.54 -3.99
C ALA A 220 0.96 -3.55 -4.89
N LEU A 221 -0.32 -3.72 -4.65
CA LEU A 221 -1.17 -4.64 -5.40
C LEU A 221 -2.53 -4.02 -5.72
N TYR A 222 -3.18 -4.52 -6.78
CA TYR A 222 -4.53 -4.10 -7.12
C TYR A 222 -5.30 -5.20 -7.85
N TRP A 223 -6.59 -5.32 -7.54
CA TRP A 223 -7.51 -6.30 -8.12
C TRP A 223 -8.22 -5.78 -9.35
N TYR A 224 -8.14 -6.51 -10.46
CA TYR A 224 -8.78 -6.24 -11.74
C TYR A 224 -9.73 -7.38 -12.10
N GLY A 225 -11.03 -7.19 -11.89
CA GLY A 225 -12.03 -8.25 -12.05
C GLY A 225 -12.16 -8.78 -13.48
N LEU A 226 -12.38 -10.08 -13.60
CA LEU A 226 -12.70 -10.80 -14.83
C LEU A 226 -14.13 -11.36 -14.77
N ASN A 227 -14.79 -11.45 -15.93
CA ASN A 227 -16.07 -12.13 -16.02
C ASN A 227 -15.95 -13.63 -15.64
N ALA A 228 -17.06 -14.30 -15.38
CA ALA A 228 -17.06 -15.70 -14.96
C ALA A 228 -16.34 -16.63 -15.95
N ALA A 229 -16.37 -16.32 -17.26
CA ALA A 229 -15.65 -17.09 -18.27
C ALA A 229 -14.13 -16.80 -18.26
N GLY A 230 -13.67 -15.70 -17.64
CA GLY A 230 -12.29 -15.27 -17.61
C GLY A 230 -11.78 -14.77 -18.96
N THR A 231 -12.63 -14.14 -19.75
CA THR A 231 -12.31 -13.71 -21.12
C THR A 231 -12.36 -12.21 -21.33
N ALA A 232 -12.93 -11.46 -20.38
CA ALA A 232 -13.09 -10.02 -20.47
C ALA A 232 -13.09 -9.38 -19.07
N ARG A 233 -12.76 -8.09 -19.05
CA ARG A 233 -12.89 -7.23 -17.85
C ARG A 233 -14.33 -7.24 -17.34
N ASP A 234 -14.47 -7.45 -16.04
CA ASP A 234 -15.67 -7.20 -15.27
C ASP A 234 -15.29 -6.50 -13.97
N ALA A 235 -15.47 -5.19 -13.91
CA ALA A 235 -15.10 -4.37 -12.77
C ALA A 235 -15.88 -4.70 -11.49
N THR A 236 -16.95 -5.49 -11.58
CA THR A 236 -17.80 -5.90 -10.45
C THR A 236 -17.48 -7.31 -9.94
N SER A 237 -16.62 -8.06 -10.63
CA SER A 237 -16.27 -9.43 -10.27
C SER A 237 -15.45 -9.49 -8.98
N SER A 238 -16.00 -10.20 -8.00
CA SER A 238 -15.39 -10.40 -6.68
C SER A 238 -14.83 -11.82 -6.46
N THR A 239 -14.97 -12.71 -7.45
CA THR A 239 -14.57 -14.12 -7.31
C THR A 239 -13.52 -14.58 -8.33
N ARG A 240 -13.27 -13.79 -9.37
CA ARG A 240 -12.28 -14.07 -10.40
C ARG A 240 -11.71 -12.77 -10.97
N GLY A 241 -10.40 -12.67 -11.09
CA GLY A 241 -9.76 -11.47 -11.62
C GLY A 241 -8.26 -11.62 -11.77
N LEU A 242 -7.62 -10.52 -12.08
CA LEU A 242 -6.19 -10.40 -12.19
C LEU A 242 -5.67 -9.64 -10.96
N LEU A 243 -4.71 -10.21 -10.27
CA LEU A 243 -3.94 -9.53 -9.24
C LEU A 243 -2.68 -8.98 -9.90
N VAL A 244 -2.54 -7.68 -9.94
CA VAL A 244 -1.32 -6.97 -10.36
C VAL A 244 -0.56 -6.63 -9.09
N GLN A 245 0.71 -7.08 -9.02
CA GLN A 245 1.54 -6.90 -7.83
C GLN A 245 2.93 -6.41 -8.24
N ASN A 246 3.40 -5.38 -7.58
CA ASN A 246 4.76 -4.87 -7.69
C ASN A 246 5.76 -5.81 -7.00
N HIS A 247 7.00 -5.79 -7.45
CA HIS A 247 8.15 -6.47 -6.86
C HIS A 247 9.30 -5.47 -6.81
N GLU A 248 9.43 -4.84 -5.68
CA GLU A 248 10.29 -3.68 -5.51
C GLU A 248 11.77 -4.07 -5.54
N ASN A 249 12.15 -5.00 -4.69
CA ASN A 249 13.54 -5.30 -4.38
C ASN A 249 13.74 -6.81 -4.18
N ILE A 250 14.82 -7.25 -3.55
CA ILE A 250 15.15 -8.66 -3.31
C ILE A 250 15.85 -8.88 -1.97
N ASN A 251 15.56 -9.98 -1.32
CA ASN A 251 16.40 -10.58 -0.30
C ASN A 251 17.49 -11.42 -0.96
N GLN A 252 18.56 -10.76 -1.45
CA GLN A 252 19.61 -11.38 -2.25
C GLN A 252 20.22 -12.63 -1.58
N GLN A 253 20.35 -12.61 -0.24
CA GLN A 253 20.89 -13.72 0.54
C GLN A 253 20.03 -14.98 0.42
N TYR A 254 18.73 -14.90 0.28
CA TYR A 254 17.84 -16.06 0.18
C TYR A 254 17.64 -16.57 -1.24
N LEU A 255 17.90 -15.75 -2.26
CA LEU A 255 17.78 -16.15 -3.66
C LEU A 255 18.86 -17.14 -4.12
N HIS A 256 20.02 -17.17 -3.45
CA HIS A 256 21.17 -18.01 -3.80
C HIS A 256 21.49 -19.03 -2.70
N VAL A 257 22.17 -20.12 -3.05
CA VAL A 257 22.46 -21.24 -2.11
C VAL A 257 23.16 -20.74 -0.84
N ASN A 258 24.17 -19.91 -1.00
CA ASN A 258 24.98 -19.35 0.11
C ASN A 258 25.04 -17.81 0.05
N GLY A 259 23.96 -17.16 -0.42
CA GLY A 259 23.99 -15.75 -0.73
C GLY A 259 24.64 -15.45 -2.09
N ALA A 260 24.69 -14.18 -2.45
CA ALA A 260 25.29 -13.73 -3.71
C ALA A 260 26.81 -13.95 -3.74
N THR A 261 27.33 -14.29 -4.92
CA THR A 261 28.76 -14.56 -5.10
C THR A 261 29.44 -13.55 -6.04
N THR A 262 30.74 -13.38 -5.86
CA THR A 262 31.59 -12.55 -6.71
C THR A 262 32.95 -13.22 -6.86
N THR A 263 33.45 -13.34 -8.10
CA THR A 263 34.78 -13.87 -8.36
C THR A 263 35.63 -12.82 -9.08
N GLY A 264 36.70 -12.36 -8.44
CA GLY A 264 37.56 -11.32 -9.01
C GLY A 264 36.86 -9.98 -9.27
N GLY A 265 35.82 -9.65 -8.51
CA GLY A 265 34.99 -8.45 -8.70
C GLY A 265 33.90 -8.57 -9.76
N VAL A 266 33.70 -9.77 -10.31
CA VAL A 266 32.68 -10.05 -11.37
C VAL A 266 31.56 -10.90 -10.78
N ARG A 267 30.31 -10.49 -11.01
CA ARG A 267 29.10 -11.23 -10.63
C ARG A 267 28.83 -12.37 -11.65
N PRO A 268 28.39 -13.55 -11.20
CA PRO A 268 27.93 -14.60 -12.11
C PRO A 268 26.68 -14.17 -12.89
N GLU A 269 26.69 -14.41 -14.19
CA GLU A 269 25.59 -14.05 -15.08
C GLU A 269 24.25 -14.63 -14.62
N GLY A 270 24.22 -15.92 -14.22
CA GLY A 270 22.98 -16.59 -13.80
C GLY A 270 22.41 -16.06 -12.47
N GLU A 271 23.26 -15.61 -11.55
CA GLU A 271 22.81 -14.97 -10.31
C GLU A 271 22.21 -13.59 -10.60
N ALA A 272 22.93 -12.74 -11.35
CA ALA A 272 22.47 -11.42 -11.69
C ALA A 272 21.17 -11.45 -12.54
N GLN A 273 21.05 -12.41 -13.45
CA GLN A 273 19.81 -12.60 -14.23
C GLN A 273 18.64 -12.96 -13.31
N LYS A 274 18.85 -13.87 -12.35
CA LYS A 274 17.83 -14.25 -11.36
C LYS A 274 17.36 -13.03 -10.55
N GLU A 275 18.30 -12.25 -10.05
CA GLU A 275 18.03 -11.03 -9.29
C GLU A 275 17.24 -10.01 -10.10
N ILE A 276 17.64 -9.74 -11.34
CA ILE A 276 16.92 -8.86 -12.27
C ILE A 276 15.48 -9.37 -12.50
N ASP A 277 15.30 -10.67 -12.73
CA ASP A 277 14.00 -11.27 -13.00
C ASP A 277 13.09 -11.29 -11.77
N CYS A 278 13.62 -11.14 -10.55
CA CYS A 278 12.83 -11.03 -9.33
C CYS A 278 12.15 -9.67 -9.18
N HIS A 279 12.68 -8.60 -9.78
CA HIS A 279 12.11 -7.26 -9.73
C HIS A 279 10.96 -7.06 -10.73
N GLY A 280 10.23 -5.95 -10.58
CA GLY A 280 9.26 -5.44 -11.53
C GLY A 280 7.82 -5.72 -11.14
N VAL A 281 7.00 -6.28 -12.02
CA VAL A 281 5.56 -6.48 -11.79
C VAL A 281 5.11 -7.86 -12.21
N SER A 282 4.23 -8.49 -11.45
CA SER A 282 3.49 -9.68 -11.87
C SER A 282 2.02 -9.36 -12.14
N VAL A 283 1.47 -9.98 -13.18
CA VAL A 283 0.03 -10.07 -13.44
C VAL A 283 -0.35 -11.53 -13.34
N THR A 284 -1.24 -11.88 -12.41
CA THR A 284 -1.66 -13.28 -12.20
C THR A 284 -3.18 -13.38 -12.13
N GLU A 285 -3.77 -14.35 -12.81
CA GLU A 285 -5.18 -14.66 -12.65
C GLU A 285 -5.39 -15.44 -11.36
N ALA A 286 -6.25 -14.91 -10.48
CA ALA A 286 -6.64 -15.54 -9.24
C ALA A 286 -8.16 -15.72 -9.17
N GLY A 287 -8.59 -16.73 -8.42
CA GLY A 287 -10.00 -17.03 -8.24
C GLY A 287 -10.33 -17.62 -6.88
N GLU A 288 -11.56 -17.34 -6.44
CA GLU A 288 -12.16 -17.90 -5.24
C GLU A 288 -12.75 -19.28 -5.55
N GLY A 289 -12.31 -20.29 -4.84
CA GLY A 289 -12.82 -21.65 -4.91
C GLY A 289 -13.82 -21.96 -3.79
N ALA A 290 -14.05 -23.25 -3.56
CA ALA A 290 -14.89 -23.70 -2.45
C ALA A 290 -14.37 -23.21 -1.10
N ASN A 291 -15.27 -22.92 -0.17
CA ASN A 291 -14.96 -22.44 1.18
C ASN A 291 -14.11 -21.15 1.20
N ARG A 292 -14.24 -20.33 0.17
CA ARG A 292 -13.51 -19.08 0.01
C ARG A 292 -11.99 -19.24 -0.05
N ALA A 293 -11.52 -20.40 -0.50
CA ALA A 293 -10.11 -20.64 -0.75
C ALA A 293 -9.67 -19.94 -2.05
N TRP A 294 -8.67 -19.09 -1.98
CA TRP A 294 -8.12 -18.39 -3.14
C TRP A 294 -6.91 -19.12 -3.72
N SER A 295 -6.79 -19.11 -5.04
CA SER A 295 -5.67 -19.72 -5.73
C SER A 295 -5.36 -19.01 -7.05
N VAL A 296 -4.10 -19.13 -7.48
CA VAL A 296 -3.62 -18.64 -8.78
C VAL A 296 -3.88 -19.70 -9.85
N LYS A 297 -4.37 -19.26 -11.00
CA LYS A 297 -4.57 -20.09 -12.18
C LYS A 297 -3.32 -20.06 -13.05
N GLN A 298 -2.45 -21.06 -12.94
CA GLN A 298 -1.14 -21.11 -13.60
C GLN A 298 -1.20 -21.25 -15.13
N ASP A 299 -2.28 -21.72 -15.72
CA ASP A 299 -2.48 -21.87 -17.16
C ASP A 299 -3.20 -20.65 -17.78
N SER A 300 -3.32 -19.56 -17.07
CA SER A 300 -3.93 -18.34 -17.58
C SER A 300 -3.05 -17.66 -18.63
N THR A 301 -3.67 -17.27 -19.74
CA THR A 301 -3.02 -16.47 -20.79
C THR A 301 -2.74 -15.03 -20.39
N TYR A 302 -3.29 -14.56 -19.27
CA TYR A 302 -3.02 -13.23 -18.70
C TYR A 302 -1.76 -13.19 -17.86
N ASN A 303 -1.30 -14.35 -17.35
CA ASN A 303 -0.15 -14.40 -16.47
C ASN A 303 1.11 -13.93 -17.17
N ARG A 304 1.77 -12.93 -16.61
CA ARG A 304 3.06 -12.42 -17.14
C ARG A 304 3.88 -11.72 -16.05
N ARG A 305 5.18 -11.67 -16.31
CA ARG A 305 6.12 -10.80 -15.60
C ARG A 305 6.52 -9.63 -16.47
N ILE A 306 6.64 -8.47 -15.85
CA ILE A 306 7.20 -7.25 -16.42
C ILE A 306 8.43 -6.94 -15.56
N THR A 307 9.62 -7.12 -16.14
CA THR A 307 10.90 -7.08 -15.43
C THR A 307 11.79 -5.96 -15.96
N PRO A 308 12.95 -5.67 -15.36
CA PRO A 308 13.90 -4.73 -15.93
C PRO A 308 14.33 -5.03 -17.37
N ALA A 309 14.13 -6.25 -17.86
CA ALA A 309 14.42 -6.64 -19.24
C ALA A 309 13.29 -6.34 -20.24
N THR A 310 12.07 -6.10 -19.78
CA THR A 310 10.87 -5.95 -20.62
C THR A 310 10.95 -4.69 -21.49
N PRO A 311 10.70 -4.76 -22.82
CA PRO A 311 10.61 -3.56 -23.67
C PRO A 311 9.51 -2.61 -23.21
N MET A 312 9.79 -1.31 -23.22
CA MET A 312 8.91 -0.21 -22.84
C MET A 312 8.82 0.86 -23.90
N ALA A 313 7.70 1.58 -23.96
CA ALA A 313 7.56 2.78 -24.77
C ALA A 313 7.56 4.03 -23.88
N PHE A 314 8.30 5.06 -24.26
CA PHE A 314 8.15 6.40 -23.67
C PHE A 314 6.99 7.13 -24.32
N ASN A 315 6.14 7.74 -23.50
CA ASN A 315 5.02 8.56 -23.90
C ASN A 315 5.04 9.90 -23.15
N GLY A 316 4.46 10.94 -23.73
CA GLY A 316 4.44 12.28 -23.17
C GLY A 316 5.63 13.15 -23.58
N PRO A 317 5.87 14.32 -22.91
CA PRO A 317 6.75 15.38 -23.39
C PRO A 317 8.24 15.02 -23.50
N ALA A 318 8.74 14.07 -22.72
CA ALA A 318 10.15 13.68 -22.78
C ALA A 318 10.44 12.63 -23.87
N LYS A 319 9.41 12.05 -24.51
CA LYS A 319 9.59 11.09 -25.61
C LYS A 319 10.44 11.68 -26.74
N GLY A 320 11.55 10.99 -27.06
CA GLY A 320 12.47 11.42 -28.12
C GLY A 320 13.49 12.49 -27.69
N SER A 321 13.46 12.93 -26.43
CA SER A 321 14.47 13.86 -25.90
C SER A 321 15.88 13.26 -25.96
N ASP A 322 16.88 14.09 -26.17
CA ASP A 322 18.29 13.71 -26.13
C ASP A 322 18.70 13.14 -24.74
N LEU A 323 18.00 13.55 -23.70
CA LEU A 323 18.21 13.06 -22.33
C LEU A 323 17.82 11.59 -22.13
N LEU A 324 17.02 11.00 -23.06
CA LEU A 324 16.61 9.59 -23.01
C LEU A 324 17.38 8.69 -23.99
N LYS A 325 18.28 9.26 -24.80
CA LYS A 325 19.05 8.49 -25.79
C LYS A 325 20.15 7.66 -25.13
N THR A 326 20.23 6.39 -25.51
CA THR A 326 21.27 5.44 -25.12
C THR A 326 21.63 4.56 -26.30
N VAL A 327 22.64 3.72 -26.18
CA VAL A 327 22.99 2.74 -27.23
C VAL A 327 21.82 1.80 -27.55
N TYR A 328 20.97 1.47 -26.56
CA TYR A 328 19.77 0.67 -26.78
C TYR A 328 18.61 1.48 -27.38
N SER A 329 18.53 2.75 -27.02
CA SER A 329 17.44 3.66 -27.43
C SER A 329 18.01 4.88 -28.15
N PRO A 330 18.54 4.74 -29.38
CA PRO A 330 19.21 5.84 -30.05
C PRO A 330 18.28 6.99 -30.45
N THR A 331 16.97 6.75 -30.45
CA THR A 331 15.95 7.75 -30.72
C THR A 331 15.27 8.30 -29.46
N GLY A 332 15.50 7.71 -28.28
CA GLY A 332 14.87 8.12 -27.02
C GLY A 332 13.37 7.86 -26.92
N VAL A 333 12.80 6.97 -27.80
CA VAL A 333 11.34 6.67 -27.81
C VAL A 333 10.99 5.33 -27.19
N ALA A 334 11.96 4.46 -26.98
CA ALA A 334 11.82 3.15 -26.37
C ALA A 334 12.84 2.98 -25.25
N GLY A 335 12.56 2.11 -24.33
CA GLY A 335 13.45 1.73 -23.23
C GLY A 335 13.24 0.29 -22.81
N ARG A 336 13.80 -0.10 -21.68
CA ARG A 336 13.58 -1.41 -21.09
C ARG A 336 13.28 -1.24 -19.63
N GLY A 337 12.33 -2.02 -19.21
CA GLY A 337 12.07 -2.38 -17.83
C GLY A 337 11.57 -1.33 -16.94
N THR A 338 11.27 -1.85 -15.84
CA THR A 338 10.93 -1.15 -14.62
C THR A 338 11.73 -1.76 -13.48
N ILE A 339 12.07 -0.98 -12.53
CA ILE A 339 12.90 -1.37 -11.39
C ILE A 339 12.41 -0.66 -10.15
N ASN A 340 12.54 -1.30 -8.99
CA ASN A 340 12.16 -0.78 -7.70
C ASN A 340 10.74 -0.21 -7.73
N ASN A 341 9.80 -1.11 -8.06
CA ASN A 341 8.38 -0.78 -8.16
C ASN A 341 7.74 -0.88 -6.78
N CYS A 342 7.54 0.24 -6.14
CA CYS A 342 6.96 0.36 -4.82
C CYS A 342 5.44 0.56 -4.89
N ALA A 343 4.93 1.73 -4.61
CA ALA A 343 3.51 2.04 -4.60
C ALA A 343 2.83 1.97 -5.99
N ASN A 344 1.53 2.16 -6.02
CA ASN A 344 0.74 2.06 -7.24
C ASN A 344 -0.27 3.20 -7.41
N GLY A 345 -1.08 3.04 -8.41
CA GLY A 345 -2.31 3.75 -8.69
C GLY A 345 -3.18 2.96 -9.65
N THR A 346 -4.32 3.52 -9.97
CA THR A 346 -5.27 2.90 -10.90
C THR A 346 -5.91 3.94 -11.79
N THR A 347 -6.57 3.47 -12.85
CA THR A 347 -7.31 4.32 -13.77
C THR A 347 -8.74 3.84 -13.91
N PRO A 348 -9.70 4.72 -14.22
CA PRO A 348 -11.07 4.31 -14.42
C PRO A 348 -11.27 3.43 -15.67
N TRP A 349 -10.36 3.53 -16.65
CA TRP A 349 -10.38 2.66 -17.83
C TRP A 349 -9.76 1.28 -17.58
N GLY A 350 -9.23 1.02 -16.37
CA GLY A 350 -8.79 -0.31 -15.93
C GLY A 350 -7.37 -0.69 -16.31
N THR A 351 -6.47 0.28 -16.39
CA THR A 351 -5.02 0.02 -16.42
C THR A 351 -4.43 0.14 -15.03
N ALA A 352 -3.36 -0.60 -14.78
CA ALA A 352 -2.53 -0.51 -13.58
C ALA A 352 -1.48 0.58 -13.78
N ILE A 353 -1.28 1.38 -12.74
CA ILE A 353 -0.20 2.32 -12.59
C ILE A 353 0.79 1.73 -11.59
N THR A 354 2.09 1.80 -11.87
CA THR A 354 3.17 1.42 -10.94
C THR A 354 4.25 2.50 -10.92
N CYS A 355 4.92 2.61 -9.82
CA CYS A 355 5.81 3.71 -9.46
C CYS A 355 7.25 3.21 -9.38
N GLU A 356 8.19 3.86 -10.08
CA GLU A 356 9.63 3.58 -9.99
C GLU A 356 10.25 4.50 -8.94
N GLU A 357 10.70 3.94 -7.83
CA GLU A 357 11.13 4.69 -6.64
C GLU A 357 12.66 4.80 -6.52
N ASN A 358 13.35 3.86 -5.91
CA ASN A 358 14.78 3.91 -5.54
C ASN A 358 15.72 3.46 -6.68
N TRP A 359 15.37 3.74 -7.93
CA TRP A 359 16.08 3.34 -9.14
C TRP A 359 17.53 3.82 -9.21
N ALA A 360 17.90 4.92 -8.56
CA ALA A 360 19.23 5.54 -8.69
C ALA A 360 20.36 4.63 -8.15
N GLY A 361 20.11 3.90 -7.07
CA GLY A 361 21.05 3.01 -6.43
C GLY A 361 21.55 1.83 -7.28
N TYR A 362 20.80 1.45 -8.31
CA TYR A 362 21.16 0.33 -9.18
C TYR A 362 22.30 0.67 -10.16
N PHE A 363 22.60 1.95 -10.35
CA PHE A 363 23.57 2.41 -11.35
C PHE A 363 24.98 2.56 -10.79
N ARG A 364 25.94 2.03 -11.53
CA ARG A 364 27.34 2.32 -11.34
C ARG A 364 27.72 3.56 -12.13
N ARG A 365 28.48 4.47 -11.51
CA ARG A 365 29.11 5.59 -12.18
C ARG A 365 30.38 5.98 -11.42
N SER A 366 31.53 5.98 -12.08
CA SER A 366 32.78 6.45 -11.48
C SER A 366 33.80 6.87 -12.56
N GLY A 367 34.59 7.91 -12.27
CA GLY A 367 35.72 8.32 -13.11
C GLY A 367 35.36 8.97 -14.45
N ASP A 368 34.09 9.36 -14.67
CA ASP A 368 33.60 9.90 -15.95
C ASP A 368 33.28 11.41 -15.93
N ASN A 369 33.62 12.12 -14.86
CA ASN A 369 33.29 13.55 -14.71
C ASN A 369 33.89 14.42 -15.85
N ALA A 370 35.08 14.06 -16.36
CA ALA A 370 35.69 14.80 -17.46
C ALA A 370 34.93 14.67 -18.80
N ASN A 371 34.07 13.66 -18.93
CA ASN A 371 33.24 13.40 -20.11
C ASN A 371 31.81 13.95 -19.99
N ARG A 372 31.53 14.70 -18.92
CA ARG A 372 30.22 15.27 -18.63
C ARG A 372 30.26 16.78 -18.49
N SER A 373 29.21 17.44 -18.89
CA SER A 373 28.98 18.84 -18.60
C SER A 373 28.67 19.08 -17.12
N ALA A 374 28.94 20.31 -16.62
CA ALA A 374 28.56 20.69 -15.25
C ALA A 374 27.06 20.51 -14.99
N ARG A 375 26.23 20.74 -16.00
CA ARG A 375 24.78 20.55 -15.94
C ARG A 375 24.40 19.08 -15.72
N GLU A 376 25.00 18.13 -16.44
CA GLU A 376 24.78 16.70 -16.22
C GLU A 376 25.23 16.25 -14.83
N LEU A 377 26.37 16.75 -14.36
CA LEU A 377 26.88 16.45 -13.03
C LEU A 377 25.94 16.96 -11.91
N THR A 378 25.37 18.16 -12.08
CA THR A 378 24.37 18.70 -11.15
C THR A 378 23.13 17.81 -11.12
N ALA A 379 22.58 17.42 -12.29
CA ALA A 379 21.42 16.56 -12.38
C ALA A 379 21.65 15.18 -11.74
N LEU A 380 22.76 14.53 -12.08
CA LEU A 380 23.11 13.22 -11.52
C LEU A 380 23.32 13.27 -9.99
N SER A 381 23.98 14.32 -9.50
CA SER A 381 24.17 14.53 -8.07
C SER A 381 22.83 14.72 -7.34
N ARG A 382 21.90 15.50 -7.93
CA ARG A 382 20.59 15.78 -7.31
C ARG A 382 19.72 14.52 -7.18
N TYR A 383 19.92 13.54 -8.06
CA TYR A 383 19.22 12.26 -8.03
C TYR A 383 20.01 11.13 -7.36
N GLY A 384 21.16 11.41 -6.75
CA GLY A 384 21.95 10.40 -6.08
C GLY A 384 22.72 9.45 -7.00
N VAL A 385 22.73 9.68 -8.34
CA VAL A 385 23.56 8.89 -9.27
C VAL A 385 25.00 9.39 -9.19
N THR A 386 25.74 8.92 -8.20
CA THR A 386 27.10 9.32 -7.88
C THR A 386 28.09 8.22 -8.24
N SER A 387 29.30 8.23 -7.67
CA SER A 387 30.34 7.25 -7.95
C SER A 387 30.18 5.93 -7.17
N SER A 388 28.99 5.33 -7.20
CA SER A 388 28.70 4.05 -6.57
C SER A 388 29.11 2.85 -7.43
N THR A 389 29.06 1.66 -6.86
CA THR A 389 29.27 0.38 -7.56
C THR A 389 27.97 -0.21 -8.12
N GLY A 390 26.80 0.34 -7.76
CA GLY A 390 25.46 -0.20 -7.99
C GLY A 390 25.08 -1.26 -6.96
N ASN A 391 23.80 -1.29 -6.53
CA ASN A 391 23.33 -2.09 -5.40
C ASN A 391 23.73 -3.57 -5.44
N TYR A 392 23.65 -4.21 -6.63
CA TYR A 392 23.90 -5.65 -6.76
C TYR A 392 25.08 -5.99 -7.65
N GLY A 393 25.83 -4.98 -8.09
CA GLY A 393 26.98 -5.19 -8.95
C GLY A 393 26.68 -5.79 -10.32
N TRP A 394 25.44 -5.67 -10.83
CA TRP A 394 25.01 -6.23 -12.11
C TRP A 394 25.85 -5.73 -13.29
N SER A 395 26.34 -4.49 -13.21
CA SER A 395 27.22 -3.90 -14.21
C SER A 395 28.58 -4.61 -14.35
N THR A 396 28.95 -5.46 -13.39
CA THR A 396 30.22 -6.19 -13.42
C THR A 396 30.15 -7.51 -14.19
N VAL A 397 28.95 -7.99 -14.51
CA VAL A 397 28.73 -9.24 -15.24
C VAL A 397 29.42 -9.18 -16.60
N THR A 398 30.14 -10.24 -16.94
CA THR A 398 30.62 -10.51 -18.29
C THR A 398 29.67 -11.51 -18.94
N PRO A 399 28.75 -11.07 -19.80
CA PRO A 399 27.72 -11.95 -20.34
C PRO A 399 28.34 -12.98 -21.31
N SER A 400 27.78 -14.17 -21.32
CA SER A 400 28.15 -15.25 -22.25
C SER A 400 27.89 -14.86 -23.71
N ASP A 401 26.82 -14.10 -23.96
CA ASP A 401 26.55 -13.45 -25.25
C ASP A 401 26.98 -11.97 -25.16
N ALA A 402 28.04 -11.64 -25.88
CA ALA A 402 28.59 -10.27 -25.89
C ALA A 402 27.62 -9.20 -26.45
N THR A 403 26.55 -9.61 -27.15
CA THR A 403 25.49 -8.71 -27.63
C THR A 403 24.46 -8.41 -26.58
N ASN A 404 24.40 -9.20 -25.49
CA ASN A 404 23.48 -8.97 -24.37
C ASN A 404 23.90 -7.71 -23.58
N THR A 405 23.09 -6.68 -23.70
CA THR A 405 23.31 -5.40 -23.03
C THR A 405 22.56 -5.27 -21.71
N LEU A 406 21.90 -6.33 -21.23
CA LEU A 406 21.06 -6.30 -20.02
C LEU A 406 21.86 -5.93 -18.77
N PHE A 407 23.09 -6.37 -18.66
CA PHE A 407 23.95 -6.09 -17.51
C PHE A 407 24.75 -4.78 -17.69
N ARG A 408 25.27 -4.54 -18.90
CA ARG A 408 26.06 -3.34 -19.19
C ARG A 408 25.28 -2.04 -19.00
N ARG A 409 23.98 -2.05 -19.15
CA ARG A 409 23.11 -0.87 -18.97
C ARG A 409 23.21 -0.21 -17.59
N TRP A 410 23.55 -0.99 -16.57
CA TRP A 410 23.72 -0.50 -15.21
C TRP A 410 25.03 0.24 -14.97
N ASP A 411 25.91 0.31 -15.97
CA ASP A 411 27.11 1.15 -16.00
C ASP A 411 26.82 2.44 -16.77
N ALA A 412 26.41 3.47 -16.04
CA ALA A 412 26.02 4.77 -16.59
C ALA A 412 27.22 5.69 -16.89
N ARG A 413 28.47 5.16 -16.91
CA ARG A 413 29.64 5.97 -17.21
C ARG A 413 29.59 6.52 -18.64
N ALA A 414 29.89 7.84 -18.76
CA ALA A 414 30.06 8.48 -20.03
C ALA A 414 31.45 8.22 -20.62
N GLY A 415 31.49 7.67 -21.84
CA GLY A 415 32.70 7.61 -22.68
C GLY A 415 32.97 8.94 -23.37
N THR A 416 33.91 8.92 -24.33
CA THR A 416 34.27 10.09 -25.13
C THR A 416 33.33 10.31 -26.32
N GLY A 417 32.45 9.31 -26.62
CA GLY A 417 31.46 9.39 -27.68
C GLY A 417 30.17 10.12 -27.24
N THR A 418 29.12 9.92 -28.01
CA THR A 418 27.79 10.49 -27.75
C THR A 418 26.96 9.59 -26.85
N ALA A 419 25.77 10.05 -26.43
CA ALA A 419 24.84 9.26 -25.62
C ALA A 419 24.35 7.98 -26.30
N THR A 420 24.45 7.89 -27.65
CA THR A 420 24.09 6.68 -28.42
C THR A 420 25.22 5.64 -28.48
N ASP A 421 26.38 5.93 -27.90
CA ASP A 421 27.51 5.02 -27.84
C ASP A 421 27.66 4.29 -26.51
N ASP A 422 26.93 4.76 -25.49
CA ASP A 422 26.98 4.20 -24.13
C ASP A 422 25.61 4.27 -23.42
N PHE A 423 25.59 4.00 -22.12
CA PHE A 423 24.40 4.03 -21.27
C PHE A 423 24.37 5.22 -20.31
N ARG A 424 25.11 6.34 -20.64
CA ARG A 424 25.19 7.52 -19.76
C ARG A 424 23.85 8.10 -19.34
N ASN A 425 22.82 7.97 -20.17
CA ASN A 425 21.46 8.44 -19.92
C ASN A 425 20.50 7.33 -19.47
N GLU A 426 20.98 6.10 -19.26
CA GLU A 426 20.11 5.02 -18.79
C GLU A 426 19.40 5.35 -17.45
N PRO A 427 20.05 6.03 -16.47
CA PRO A 427 19.36 6.50 -15.26
C PRO A 427 18.16 7.41 -15.55
N ASN A 428 18.16 8.16 -16.65
CA ASN A 428 17.06 9.02 -17.04
C ASN A 428 15.86 8.24 -17.63
N GLN A 429 16.04 6.96 -17.92
CA GLN A 429 14.96 6.08 -18.37
C GLN A 429 14.13 5.51 -17.22
N PHE A 430 14.52 5.76 -15.96
CA PHE A 430 13.86 5.33 -14.74
C PHE A 430 13.40 6.51 -13.88
N GLY A 431 12.57 6.22 -12.89
CA GLY A 431 11.94 7.23 -12.05
C GLY A 431 10.66 7.79 -12.70
N TRP A 432 9.96 6.98 -13.46
CA TRP A 432 8.73 7.35 -14.16
C TRP A 432 7.53 6.58 -13.63
N ILE A 433 6.34 7.12 -13.88
CA ILE A 433 5.10 6.36 -13.78
C ILE A 433 4.99 5.41 -14.97
N LEU A 434 4.73 4.14 -14.68
CA LEU A 434 4.51 3.10 -15.68
C LEU A 434 3.04 2.72 -15.73
N GLU A 435 2.45 2.67 -16.94
CA GLU A 435 1.09 2.18 -17.16
C GLU A 435 1.10 0.83 -17.87
N ILE A 436 0.31 -0.12 -17.30
CA ILE A 436 0.20 -1.51 -17.75
C ILE A 436 -1.28 -1.82 -17.99
N ASP A 437 -1.64 -2.40 -19.15
CA ASP A 437 -2.96 -3.00 -19.35
C ASP A 437 -2.94 -4.46 -18.87
N PRO A 438 -3.53 -4.82 -17.73
CA PRO A 438 -3.50 -6.18 -17.21
C PRO A 438 -4.32 -7.14 -18.08
N TYR A 439 -5.27 -6.65 -18.86
CA TYR A 439 -6.13 -7.44 -19.72
C TYR A 439 -5.54 -7.66 -21.12
N ALA A 440 -4.42 -7.03 -21.45
CA ALA A 440 -3.73 -7.15 -22.74
C ALA A 440 -2.29 -7.66 -22.53
N PRO A 441 -2.08 -8.97 -22.33
CA PRO A 441 -0.80 -9.54 -21.91
C PRO A 441 0.35 -9.34 -22.92
N THR A 442 0.05 -9.07 -24.19
CA THR A 442 1.03 -8.80 -25.23
C THR A 442 1.29 -7.31 -25.47
N SER A 443 0.59 -6.42 -24.76
CA SER A 443 0.79 -4.98 -24.90
C SER A 443 2.13 -4.54 -24.33
N THR A 444 2.76 -3.54 -24.97
CA THR A 444 3.96 -2.89 -24.46
C THR A 444 3.58 -1.86 -23.41
N PRO A 445 4.07 -1.98 -22.15
CA PRO A 445 3.84 -0.99 -21.11
C PRO A 445 4.41 0.38 -21.49
N ARG A 446 3.85 1.44 -20.90
CA ARG A 446 4.18 2.84 -21.24
C ARG A 446 4.68 3.62 -20.05
N LYS A 447 5.83 4.30 -20.21
CA LYS A 447 6.35 5.26 -19.24
C LYS A 447 5.74 6.63 -19.53
N ARG A 448 5.00 7.19 -18.56
CA ARG A 448 4.21 8.40 -18.68
C ARG A 448 5.00 9.63 -18.22
N THR A 449 5.76 10.21 -19.15
CA THR A 449 6.77 11.24 -18.81
C THR A 449 6.19 12.61 -18.42
N ALA A 450 4.92 12.87 -18.68
CA ALA A 450 4.27 14.12 -18.23
C ALA A 450 4.10 14.21 -16.70
N LEU A 451 4.18 13.06 -15.98
CA LEU A 451 4.09 13.00 -14.53
C LEU A 451 5.43 13.29 -13.84
N GLY A 452 6.50 13.58 -14.60
CA GLY A 452 7.82 13.91 -14.08
C GLY A 452 8.66 12.69 -13.69
N ARG A 453 9.98 12.90 -13.54
CA ARG A 453 10.93 11.89 -13.09
C ARG A 453 11.34 12.19 -11.65
N LEU A 454 11.03 11.26 -10.75
CA LEU A 454 11.34 11.35 -9.31
C LEU A 454 11.48 9.93 -8.72
N GLY A 455 11.62 9.79 -7.42
CA GLY A 455 11.42 8.53 -6.72
C GLY A 455 9.93 8.39 -6.43
N HIS A 456 9.18 7.86 -7.40
CA HIS A 456 7.73 7.81 -7.30
C HIS A 456 7.24 6.84 -6.24
N GLU A 457 6.51 7.40 -5.27
CA GLU A 457 5.82 6.67 -4.23
C GLU A 457 4.34 7.06 -4.25
N GLY A 458 3.53 6.19 -4.85
CA GLY A 458 2.13 6.44 -5.14
C GLY A 458 1.88 7.30 -6.39
N CYS A 459 0.75 7.01 -7.03
CA CYS A 459 0.21 7.83 -8.12
C CYS A 459 -1.31 7.68 -8.11
N TRP A 460 -1.96 8.23 -7.08
CA TRP A 460 -3.38 8.00 -6.86
C TRP A 460 -4.23 9.09 -7.50
N PRO A 461 -5.29 8.72 -8.23
CA PRO A 461 -6.14 9.68 -8.89
C PRO A 461 -7.08 10.40 -7.93
N GLY A 462 -7.36 11.66 -8.22
CA GLY A 462 -8.50 12.39 -7.68
C GLY A 462 -9.83 11.94 -8.27
N ALA A 463 -10.91 12.64 -7.92
CA ALA A 463 -12.24 12.34 -8.43
C ALA A 463 -12.34 12.58 -9.95
N PHE A 464 -12.90 11.61 -10.67
CA PHE A 464 -13.21 11.73 -12.09
C PHE A 464 -14.58 12.38 -12.29
N VAL A 465 -14.61 13.69 -12.47
CA VAL A 465 -15.83 14.47 -12.68
C VAL A 465 -15.96 14.81 -14.18
N VAL A 466 -17.07 14.46 -14.81
CA VAL A 466 -17.30 14.73 -16.24
C VAL A 466 -17.15 16.22 -16.54
N GLY A 467 -16.34 16.53 -17.53
CA GLY A 467 -16.04 17.90 -17.97
C GLY A 467 -14.96 18.62 -17.14
N LYS A 468 -14.43 18.00 -16.06
CA LYS A 468 -13.27 18.47 -15.31
C LYS A 468 -12.02 17.69 -15.72
N LYS A 469 -10.84 18.33 -15.61
CA LYS A 469 -9.56 17.67 -15.86
C LYS A 469 -9.19 16.80 -14.67
N PRO A 470 -8.94 15.50 -14.85
CA PRO A 470 -8.52 14.65 -13.75
C PRO A 470 -7.10 14.99 -13.30
N ALA A 471 -6.82 14.70 -12.03
CA ALA A 471 -5.51 14.87 -11.44
C ALA A 471 -5.03 13.58 -10.76
N TRP A 472 -3.69 13.45 -10.63
CA TRP A 472 -3.01 12.39 -9.88
C TRP A 472 -2.05 13.03 -8.87
N TYR A 473 -1.97 12.46 -7.67
CA TYR A 473 -1.13 12.92 -6.58
C TYR A 473 -0.04 11.89 -6.32
N MET A 474 1.18 12.36 -6.03
CA MET A 474 2.38 11.53 -5.96
C MET A 474 3.29 12.01 -4.83
N GLY A 475 3.88 11.05 -4.08
CA GLY A 475 5.03 11.27 -3.22
C GLY A 475 6.33 11.11 -4.00
N ASP A 476 7.41 11.73 -3.53
CA ASP A 476 8.78 11.52 -3.96
C ASP A 476 9.57 11.04 -2.74
N ASP A 477 9.69 9.71 -2.58
CA ASP A 477 10.32 9.18 -1.39
C ASP A 477 11.81 9.47 -1.38
N SER A 478 12.18 10.26 -0.46
CA SER A 478 13.50 10.47 0.15
C SER A 478 13.39 11.60 1.15
N ARG A 479 14.28 11.67 2.11
CA ARG A 479 14.31 12.75 3.10
C ARG A 479 14.43 14.10 2.43
N ARG A 480 13.46 14.99 2.71
CA ARG A 480 13.39 16.36 2.20
C ARG A 480 12.97 16.48 0.74
N GLU A 481 12.42 15.44 0.13
CA GLU A 481 11.78 15.52 -1.18
C GLU A 481 10.33 16.00 -1.06
N TYR A 482 9.57 15.96 -2.14
CA TYR A 482 8.40 16.79 -2.33
C TYR A 482 7.14 15.98 -2.63
N ILE A 483 5.99 16.63 -2.47
CA ILE A 483 4.69 16.13 -2.90
C ILE A 483 4.34 16.77 -4.24
N TYR A 484 3.90 15.96 -5.21
CA TYR A 484 3.57 16.41 -6.56
C TYR A 484 2.11 16.15 -6.93
N LYS A 485 1.63 16.91 -7.91
CA LYS A 485 0.32 16.77 -8.53
C LYS A 485 0.46 16.91 -10.03
N PHE A 486 -0.11 15.96 -10.78
CA PHE A 486 -0.28 16.10 -12.23
C PHE A 486 -1.74 16.37 -12.56
N VAL A 487 -2.01 17.37 -13.41
CA VAL A 487 -3.35 17.69 -13.92
C VAL A 487 -3.37 17.48 -15.42
N SER A 488 -4.24 16.60 -15.91
CA SER A 488 -4.40 16.31 -17.34
C SER A 488 -4.76 17.57 -18.13
N ALA A 489 -4.29 17.67 -19.37
CA ALA A 489 -4.77 18.70 -20.30
C ALA A 489 -6.21 18.46 -20.76
N THR A 490 -6.70 17.22 -20.71
CA THR A 490 -7.97 16.77 -21.27
C THR A 490 -9.02 16.58 -20.18
N ALA A 491 -10.21 17.13 -20.39
CA ALA A 491 -11.35 16.95 -19.50
C ALA A 491 -11.91 15.53 -19.58
N TRP A 492 -12.34 14.98 -18.44
CA TRP A 492 -12.84 13.62 -18.31
C TRP A 492 -14.17 13.40 -19.05
N VAL A 493 -14.25 12.29 -19.75
CA VAL A 493 -15.47 11.80 -20.44
C VAL A 493 -15.83 10.43 -19.88
N ALA A 494 -17.02 10.27 -19.31
CA ALA A 494 -17.42 9.05 -18.62
C ALA A 494 -17.38 7.78 -19.49
N ALA A 495 -17.64 7.89 -20.80
CA ALA A 495 -17.59 6.76 -21.73
C ALA A 495 -16.20 6.12 -21.83
N ASP A 496 -15.15 6.87 -21.58
CA ASP A 496 -13.76 6.42 -21.68
C ASP A 496 -13.39 5.39 -20.60
N ALA A 497 -14.15 5.33 -19.51
CA ALA A 497 -14.01 4.27 -18.50
C ALA A 497 -14.20 2.85 -19.06
N ASN A 498 -14.92 2.72 -20.18
CA ASN A 498 -15.22 1.45 -20.83
C ASN A 498 -14.49 1.25 -22.15
N ALA A 499 -13.44 2.05 -22.43
CA ALA A 499 -12.65 1.93 -23.64
C ALA A 499 -11.97 0.54 -23.70
N THR A 500 -11.95 -0.04 -24.89
CA THR A 500 -11.27 -1.33 -25.16
C THR A 500 -9.77 -1.16 -25.38
N ASP A 501 -9.35 -0.08 -26.04
CA ASP A 501 -7.94 0.32 -26.12
C ASP A 501 -7.61 1.20 -24.90
N ARG A 502 -7.24 0.55 -23.81
CA ARG A 502 -7.01 1.22 -22.53
C ARG A 502 -5.74 2.05 -22.51
N LEU A 503 -4.69 1.60 -23.19
CA LEU A 503 -3.45 2.38 -23.26
C LEU A 503 -3.62 3.66 -24.08
N ALA A 504 -4.50 3.66 -25.10
CA ALA A 504 -4.87 4.89 -25.80
C ALA A 504 -5.60 5.90 -24.91
N MET A 505 -6.32 5.43 -23.88
CA MET A 505 -6.89 6.34 -22.86
C MET A 505 -5.78 6.96 -22.00
N GLY A 506 -4.76 6.18 -21.65
CA GLY A 506 -3.57 6.74 -21.01
C GLY A 506 -2.88 7.80 -21.89
N ASP A 507 -2.76 7.58 -23.21
CA ASP A 507 -2.24 8.60 -24.13
C ASP A 507 -3.08 9.89 -24.09
N LYS A 508 -4.39 9.75 -23.98
CA LYS A 508 -5.33 10.88 -23.91
C LYS A 508 -5.21 11.69 -22.61
N TYR A 509 -5.03 11.02 -21.47
CA TYR A 509 -5.13 11.65 -20.16
C TYR A 509 -3.81 11.82 -19.42
N LEU A 510 -2.76 11.06 -19.77
CA LEU A 510 -1.50 11.04 -19.02
C LEU A 510 -0.30 11.54 -19.83
N ASP A 511 -0.44 11.79 -21.14
CA ASP A 511 0.67 12.27 -21.98
C ASP A 511 0.77 13.79 -22.07
N ALA A 512 -0.30 14.50 -21.77
CA ALA A 512 -0.33 15.96 -21.82
C ALA A 512 -1.03 16.53 -20.57
N GLY A 513 -0.39 17.52 -19.95
CA GLY A 513 -0.90 18.16 -18.74
C GLY A 513 0.16 19.03 -18.10
N THR A 514 -0.09 19.41 -16.85
CA THR A 514 0.83 20.20 -16.05
C THR A 514 1.18 19.45 -14.77
N LEU A 515 2.48 19.29 -14.54
CA LEU A 515 3.01 18.83 -13.26
C LEU A 515 3.17 20.01 -12.31
N TYR A 516 2.79 19.84 -11.07
CA TYR A 516 2.92 20.81 -10.00
C TYR A 516 3.66 20.20 -8.81
N VAL A 517 4.28 21.05 -7.99
CA VAL A 517 4.85 20.68 -6.70
C VAL A 517 4.20 21.48 -5.57
N ALA A 518 4.05 20.86 -4.40
CA ALA A 518 3.37 21.47 -3.26
C ALA A 518 4.24 22.48 -2.50
N LYS A 519 3.63 23.58 -2.08
CA LYS A 519 4.17 24.51 -1.10
C LYS A 519 3.17 24.70 0.02
N PHE A 520 3.56 24.38 1.25
CA PHE A 520 2.73 24.48 2.45
C PHE A 520 3.02 25.80 3.18
N ASN A 521 1.98 26.51 3.60
CA ASN A 521 2.07 27.74 4.38
C ASN A 521 1.68 27.48 5.84
N ALA A 522 2.27 28.21 6.77
CA ALA A 522 2.06 28.05 8.21
C ALA A 522 0.61 28.34 8.67
N ASP A 523 -0.18 29.04 7.87
CA ASP A 523 -1.57 29.37 8.15
C ASP A 523 -2.57 28.23 7.82
N GLY A 524 -2.09 27.09 7.30
CA GLY A 524 -2.94 25.96 6.88
C GLY A 524 -3.42 26.05 5.43
N THR A 525 -2.90 27.01 4.67
CA THR A 525 -3.08 27.07 3.21
C THR A 525 -1.88 26.48 2.49
N GLY A 526 -2.04 26.15 1.22
CA GLY A 526 -0.94 25.73 0.37
C GLY A 526 -1.19 26.07 -1.09
N SER A 527 -0.14 25.93 -1.89
CA SER A 527 -0.15 26.25 -3.32
C SER A 527 0.48 25.14 -4.13
N TRP A 528 -0.08 24.87 -5.29
CA TRP A 528 0.51 24.03 -6.32
C TRP A 528 1.32 24.90 -7.30
N LEU A 529 2.64 24.74 -7.30
CA LEU A 529 3.58 25.50 -8.12
C LEU A 529 3.83 24.74 -9.43
N PRO A 530 3.54 25.35 -10.61
CA PRO A 530 3.62 24.65 -11.89
C PRO A 530 5.08 24.47 -12.36
N LEU A 531 5.43 23.25 -12.79
CA LEU A 531 6.72 22.91 -13.38
C LEU A 531 6.64 23.10 -14.91
N VAL A 532 6.66 24.32 -15.38
CA VAL A 532 6.50 24.69 -16.78
C VAL A 532 7.72 25.47 -17.26
N TYR A 533 8.35 24.98 -18.34
CA TYR A 533 9.47 25.65 -18.98
C TYR A 533 9.13 27.08 -19.38
N GLY A 534 10.06 28.03 -19.14
CA GLY A 534 9.88 29.46 -19.39
C GLY A 534 9.11 30.19 -18.32
N GLN A 535 8.63 29.52 -17.24
CA GLN A 535 7.94 30.17 -16.12
C GLN A 535 8.78 30.12 -14.84
N ASN A 536 8.66 31.14 -14.00
CA ASN A 536 9.24 31.22 -12.66
C ASN A 536 10.77 30.91 -12.59
N GLY A 537 11.49 31.16 -13.69
CA GLY A 537 12.94 30.90 -13.80
C GLY A 537 13.28 29.44 -14.10
N LEU A 538 12.31 28.64 -14.58
CA LEU A 538 12.55 27.30 -15.15
C LEU A 538 12.94 27.42 -16.62
N ASP A 539 14.07 28.06 -16.89
CA ASP A 539 14.60 28.36 -18.23
C ASP A 539 16.14 28.41 -18.23
N GLY A 540 16.71 28.77 -19.38
CA GLY A 540 18.16 28.85 -19.56
C GLY A 540 18.86 29.93 -18.73
N THR A 541 18.14 30.82 -18.06
CA THR A 541 18.69 31.85 -17.18
C THR A 541 18.91 31.39 -15.75
N ASN A 542 18.42 30.21 -15.37
CA ASN A 542 18.63 29.65 -14.06
C ASN A 542 20.11 29.30 -13.86
N THR A 543 20.77 29.99 -12.93
CA THR A 543 22.20 29.82 -12.71
C THR A 543 22.59 28.52 -12.01
N ALA A 544 21.68 27.91 -11.23
CA ALA A 544 21.92 26.64 -10.56
C ALA A 544 21.80 25.46 -11.53
N TYR A 545 20.78 25.49 -12.40
CA TYR A 545 20.56 24.50 -13.45
C TYR A 545 19.83 25.15 -14.62
N PRO A 546 20.53 25.49 -15.74
CA PRO A 546 19.89 26.10 -16.89
C PRO A 546 19.03 25.06 -17.63
N PHE A 547 17.71 25.18 -17.51
CA PHE A 547 16.75 24.33 -18.20
C PHE A 547 16.71 24.66 -19.68
N THR A 548 16.51 23.64 -20.55
CA THR A 548 16.54 23.79 -22.00
C THR A 548 15.17 23.75 -22.66
N ASP A 549 14.25 22.96 -22.11
CA ASP A 549 12.90 22.73 -22.64
C ASP A 549 12.01 22.07 -21.58
N GLN A 550 10.74 21.76 -21.94
CA GLN A 550 9.82 21.10 -21.03
C GLN A 550 10.22 19.65 -20.71
N ALA A 551 10.84 18.94 -21.65
CA ALA A 551 11.35 17.60 -21.40
C ALA A 551 12.40 17.60 -20.29
N ASP A 552 13.29 18.57 -20.34
CA ASP A 552 14.33 18.76 -19.33
C ASP A 552 13.76 19.11 -17.95
N VAL A 553 12.74 19.97 -17.88
CA VAL A 553 12.02 20.27 -16.62
C VAL A 553 11.45 18.99 -16.00
N LEU A 554 10.88 18.09 -16.82
CA LEU A 554 10.26 16.86 -16.35
C LEU A 554 11.29 15.75 -16.03
N VAL A 555 12.37 15.65 -16.79
CA VAL A 555 13.50 14.74 -16.48
C VAL A 555 14.21 15.17 -15.20
N ASN A 556 14.23 16.46 -14.90
CA ASN A 556 14.88 17.05 -13.74
C ASN A 556 13.89 17.75 -12.80
N ALA A 557 12.75 17.08 -12.53
CA ALA A 557 11.64 17.62 -11.75
C ALA A 557 12.06 18.03 -10.33
N ARG A 558 12.97 17.31 -9.66
CA ARG A 558 13.53 17.68 -8.36
C ARG A 558 14.25 19.05 -8.41
N LEU A 559 15.09 19.29 -9.43
CA LEU A 559 15.76 20.58 -9.61
C LEU A 559 14.77 21.72 -9.92
N ALA A 560 13.70 21.43 -10.65
CA ALA A 560 12.64 22.38 -10.90
C ALA A 560 11.86 22.72 -9.61
N ALA A 561 11.55 21.74 -8.80
CA ALA A 561 10.90 21.92 -7.49
C ALA A 561 11.78 22.71 -6.52
N ASP A 562 13.09 22.43 -6.47
CA ASP A 562 14.07 23.22 -5.69
C ASP A 562 14.02 24.70 -6.09
N LYS A 563 14.02 24.97 -7.40
CA LYS A 563 13.96 26.35 -7.92
C LYS A 563 12.68 27.09 -7.52
N LEU A 564 11.57 26.40 -7.48
CA LEU A 564 10.27 26.99 -7.12
C LEU A 564 10.12 27.17 -5.61
N GLY A 565 11.00 26.61 -4.79
CA GLY A 565 10.93 26.67 -3.33
C GLY A 565 9.74 25.88 -2.78
N ALA A 566 9.58 24.67 -3.26
CA ALA A 566 8.65 23.67 -2.72
C ALA A 566 8.97 23.38 -1.23
N THR A 567 8.00 22.87 -0.48
CA THR A 567 8.23 22.51 0.94
C THR A 567 8.85 21.12 1.04
N PRO A 568 10.07 21.00 1.60
CA PRO A 568 10.71 19.69 1.80
C PRO A 568 10.00 18.89 2.89
N MET A 569 9.65 17.63 2.60
CA MET A 569 8.86 16.76 3.47
C MET A 569 9.70 15.66 4.12
N ASP A 570 9.12 14.96 5.09
CA ASP A 570 9.74 13.87 5.84
C ASP A 570 9.47 12.51 5.18
N ARG A 571 10.09 12.22 4.01
CA ARG A 571 9.84 11.05 3.17
C ARG A 571 8.38 10.96 2.75
N PRO A 572 7.96 11.65 1.67
CA PRO A 572 6.60 11.52 1.14
C PRO A 572 6.43 10.19 0.41
N GLU A 573 5.68 9.30 1.02
CA GLU A 573 5.40 7.95 0.54
C GLU A 573 4.06 7.88 -0.23
N TRP A 574 3.20 6.97 0.17
CA TRP A 574 1.94 6.74 -0.51
C TRP A 574 0.98 7.91 -0.45
N THR A 575 0.21 8.03 -1.51
CA THR A 575 -0.89 8.97 -1.61
C THR A 575 -2.22 8.23 -1.72
N ALA A 576 -3.26 8.74 -1.10
CA ALA A 576 -4.62 8.24 -1.24
C ALA A 576 -5.63 9.38 -1.27
N VAL A 577 -6.75 9.18 -1.96
CA VAL A 577 -7.82 10.19 -2.04
C VAL A 577 -9.09 9.62 -1.42
N ASN A 578 -9.66 10.33 -0.47
CA ASN A 578 -10.93 9.97 0.13
C ASN A 578 -12.03 10.02 -0.93
N PRO A 579 -12.69 8.89 -1.25
CA PRO A 579 -13.60 8.79 -2.38
C PRO A 579 -14.92 9.56 -2.17
N VAL A 580 -15.19 10.02 -0.95
CA VAL A 580 -16.42 10.78 -0.61
C VAL A 580 -16.13 12.27 -0.49
N THR A 581 -15.04 12.66 0.17
CA THR A 581 -14.72 14.07 0.42
C THR A 581 -13.76 14.68 -0.60
N GLY A 582 -13.06 13.85 -1.39
CA GLY A 582 -12.01 14.28 -2.32
C GLY A 582 -10.73 14.76 -1.63
N GLU A 583 -10.61 14.62 -0.33
CA GLU A 583 -9.41 15.01 0.42
C GLU A 583 -8.25 14.07 0.09
N ILE A 584 -7.07 14.64 -0.09
CA ILE A 584 -5.84 13.95 -0.44
C ILE A 584 -5.05 13.70 0.84
N TYR A 585 -4.60 12.47 1.04
CA TYR A 585 -3.76 12.03 2.16
C TYR A 585 -2.39 11.64 1.62
N VAL A 586 -1.33 11.98 2.35
CA VAL A 586 0.05 11.58 2.06
C VAL A 586 0.71 11.14 3.35
N THR A 587 1.29 9.96 3.35
CA THR A 587 2.12 9.47 4.44
C THR A 587 3.50 10.11 4.38
N LEU A 588 4.04 10.45 5.55
CA LEU A 588 5.37 11.00 5.75
C LEU A 588 6.05 10.11 6.78
N THR A 589 6.88 9.18 6.31
CA THR A 589 7.30 8.01 7.08
C THR A 589 8.18 8.34 8.25
N ASN A 590 9.26 9.09 8.03
CA ASN A 590 10.15 9.52 9.10
C ASN A 590 11.17 10.58 8.65
N ASN A 591 11.92 11.11 9.59
CA ASN A 591 13.13 11.85 9.30
C ASN A 591 14.10 11.78 10.48
N ASN A 592 15.41 11.72 10.20
CA ASN A 592 16.44 11.75 11.21
C ASN A 592 16.85 13.19 11.59
N ALA A 593 17.74 13.33 12.58
CA ALA A 593 18.20 14.65 13.04
C ALA A 593 18.94 15.46 11.98
N ALA A 594 19.55 14.81 10.99
CA ALA A 594 20.25 15.50 9.91
C ALA A 594 19.29 16.06 8.88
N GLY A 595 18.29 15.27 8.47
CA GLY A 595 17.26 15.71 7.54
C GLY A 595 16.25 16.68 8.17
N ARG A 596 15.91 16.50 9.46
CA ARG A 596 15.02 17.38 10.22
C ARG A 596 15.68 17.85 11.52
N PRO A 597 16.68 18.76 11.45
CA PRO A 597 17.30 19.32 12.65
C PRO A 597 16.31 20.17 13.44
N LEU A 598 16.62 20.42 14.72
CA LEU A 598 15.75 21.23 15.60
C LEU A 598 15.37 22.58 15.01
N THR A 599 16.28 23.22 14.28
CA THR A 599 16.06 24.52 13.60
C THR A 599 15.48 24.37 12.19
N GLY A 600 15.28 23.16 11.72
CA GLY A 600 14.76 22.85 10.38
C GLY A 600 13.30 22.39 10.37
N THR A 601 12.61 22.46 11.50
CA THR A 601 11.16 22.19 11.56
C THR A 601 10.37 23.30 10.88
N ASP A 602 9.24 22.96 10.31
CA ASP A 602 8.27 23.88 9.71
C ASP A 602 6.84 23.44 10.06
N ALA A 603 5.85 24.19 9.60
CA ALA A 603 4.46 23.90 9.98
C ALA A 603 3.97 22.53 9.48
N ALA A 604 4.40 22.08 8.31
CA ALA A 604 4.02 20.80 7.73
C ALA A 604 4.84 19.64 8.29
N ASN A 605 6.04 19.90 8.81
CA ASN A 605 6.95 18.93 9.43
C ASN A 605 7.39 19.46 10.80
N PRO A 606 6.48 19.45 11.81
CA PRO A 606 6.66 20.26 12.99
C PRO A 606 7.53 19.66 14.07
N ARG A 607 7.84 18.34 14.02
CA ARG A 607 8.43 17.62 15.13
C ARG A 607 9.93 17.41 14.99
N HIS A 608 10.64 17.62 16.10
CA HIS A 608 11.99 17.14 16.34
C HIS A 608 12.10 16.73 17.82
N TYR A 609 12.24 15.44 18.09
CA TYR A 609 12.27 14.87 19.44
C TYR A 609 13.15 13.63 19.46
N ASN A 610 13.35 13.06 20.63
CA ASN A 610 14.00 11.77 20.80
C ASN A 610 12.95 10.70 21.12
N ASP A 611 12.98 9.58 20.39
CA ASP A 611 12.28 8.34 20.72
C ASP A 611 13.34 7.24 20.93
N PRO A 612 13.70 6.93 22.18
CA PRO A 612 14.82 6.02 22.45
C PRO A 612 14.47 4.59 22.08
N TYR A 613 15.31 3.95 21.25
CA TYR A 613 15.10 2.58 20.76
C TYR A 613 15.72 1.51 21.67
N GLY A 614 14.98 0.43 21.90
CA GLY A 614 15.41 -0.79 22.54
C GLY A 614 15.79 -0.66 24.02
N THR A 615 16.25 -1.75 24.61
CA THR A 615 16.64 -1.80 26.03
C THR A 615 17.85 -0.91 26.37
N ALA A 616 18.69 -0.61 25.38
CA ALA A 616 19.83 0.27 25.58
C ALA A 616 19.47 1.76 25.41
N GLN A 617 18.20 2.08 25.14
CA GLN A 617 17.69 3.44 25.01
C GLN A 617 18.53 4.29 24.03
N THR A 618 18.80 3.71 22.83
CA THR A 618 19.54 4.43 21.80
C THR A 618 18.71 5.59 21.29
N ALA A 619 19.30 6.76 21.33
CA ALA A 619 18.60 7.97 20.93
C ALA A 619 18.30 7.98 19.42
N GLN A 620 17.04 8.31 19.09
CA GLN A 620 16.57 8.53 17.74
C GLN A 620 16.00 9.96 17.66
N TYR A 621 16.84 10.90 17.21
CA TYR A 621 16.41 12.30 17.07
C TYR A 621 15.91 12.60 15.65
N GLY A 622 14.98 13.55 15.56
CA GLY A 622 14.33 13.98 14.34
C GLY A 622 12.81 13.82 14.45
N ASN A 623 12.19 13.26 13.45
CA ASN A 623 10.78 12.81 13.46
C ASN A 623 10.73 11.31 13.18
N PRO A 624 11.17 10.44 14.12
CA PRO A 624 11.36 9.02 13.84
C PRO A 624 10.07 8.27 13.51
N ASN A 625 8.92 8.74 14.02
CA ASN A 625 7.65 7.99 13.91
C ASN A 625 6.73 8.58 12.81
N GLY A 626 7.17 9.62 12.08
CA GLY A 626 6.43 10.17 10.96
C GLY A 626 5.03 10.71 11.28
N HIS A 627 4.30 11.05 10.24
CA HIS A 627 2.93 11.57 10.35
C HIS A 627 2.19 11.48 9.00
N ILE A 628 0.90 11.79 9.00
CA ILE A 628 0.07 11.78 7.79
C ILE A 628 -0.48 13.19 7.59
N ILE A 629 -0.11 13.83 6.48
CA ILE A 629 -0.68 15.09 6.07
C ILE A 629 -1.92 14.86 5.21
N ARG A 630 -2.93 15.71 5.32
CA ARG A 630 -4.10 15.71 4.43
C ARG A 630 -4.37 17.10 3.88
N MET A 631 -4.85 17.12 2.64
CA MET A 631 -5.11 18.34 1.88
C MET A 631 -6.53 18.33 1.33
N LYS A 632 -7.11 19.52 1.17
CA LYS A 632 -8.43 19.71 0.54
C LYS A 632 -8.35 20.78 -0.52
N GLU A 633 -8.78 20.42 -1.71
CA GLU A 633 -8.90 21.31 -2.87
C GLU A 633 -10.37 21.66 -3.15
N ALA A 634 -10.61 22.71 -3.90
CA ALA A 634 -11.94 23.02 -4.42
C ALA A 634 -12.38 22.01 -5.51
N ASP A 635 -11.45 21.63 -6.37
CA ASP A 635 -11.58 20.58 -7.38
C ASP A 635 -10.18 20.17 -7.89
N THR A 636 -10.12 19.18 -8.77
CA THR A 636 -8.86 18.63 -9.32
C THR A 636 -8.05 19.64 -10.17
N GLU A 637 -8.63 20.76 -10.60
CA GLU A 637 -7.95 21.82 -11.37
C GLU A 637 -7.42 22.94 -10.44
N ALA A 638 -7.74 22.91 -9.15
CA ALA A 638 -7.32 23.95 -8.20
C ALA A 638 -5.80 24.06 -8.09
N THR A 639 -5.30 25.28 -7.97
CA THR A 639 -3.88 25.59 -7.77
C THR A 639 -3.55 25.96 -6.32
N SER A 640 -4.51 25.79 -5.42
CA SER A 640 -4.36 26.00 -3.97
C SER A 640 -5.16 24.96 -3.21
N PHE A 641 -4.77 24.74 -1.96
CA PHE A 641 -5.43 23.82 -1.05
C PHE A 641 -5.38 24.34 0.39
N THR A 642 -6.20 23.76 1.25
CA THR A 642 -6.06 23.85 2.71
C THR A 642 -5.52 22.51 3.23
N TRP A 643 -4.86 22.51 4.38
CA TRP A 643 -4.23 21.32 4.92
C TRP A 643 -4.17 21.30 6.44
N ASP A 644 -4.07 20.12 7.00
CA ASP A 644 -3.66 19.84 8.37
C ASP A 644 -2.93 18.48 8.44
N ILE A 645 -2.45 18.11 9.61
CA ILE A 645 -1.88 16.80 9.89
C ILE A 645 -2.97 15.92 10.49
N TYR A 646 -3.38 14.88 9.76
CA TYR A 646 -4.42 13.96 10.18
C TYR A 646 -4.04 13.17 11.44
N ALA A 647 -2.85 12.56 11.43
CA ALA A 647 -2.35 11.77 12.54
C ALA A 647 -0.83 11.81 12.62
N PHE A 648 -0.33 11.80 13.83
CA PHE A 648 1.10 11.71 14.13
C PHE A 648 1.41 10.28 14.60
N GLY A 649 2.37 9.60 13.96
CA GLY A 649 2.93 8.36 14.46
C GLY A 649 3.62 8.59 15.80
N ALA A 650 3.39 7.72 16.76
CA ALA A 650 4.01 7.78 18.08
C ALA A 650 3.67 6.52 18.88
N GLY A 651 4.54 6.10 19.79
CA GLY A 651 4.19 5.17 20.85
C GLY A 651 3.14 5.76 21.83
N ALA A 652 2.30 4.90 22.39
CA ALA A 652 1.25 5.29 23.33
C ALA A 652 1.79 5.98 24.61
N ASP A 653 3.04 5.71 24.96
CA ASP A 653 3.76 6.19 26.13
C ASP A 653 4.41 7.57 25.95
N LEU A 654 4.53 8.04 24.69
CA LEU A 654 5.16 9.31 24.37
C LEU A 654 4.30 10.53 24.79
N ASP A 655 4.98 11.65 25.02
CA ASP A 655 4.36 12.91 25.48
C ASP A 655 3.22 13.38 24.55
N LYS A 656 1.99 13.37 25.07
CA LYS A 656 0.79 13.80 24.34
C LYS A 656 0.68 15.31 24.12
N THR A 657 1.60 16.10 24.69
CA THR A 657 1.61 17.56 24.54
C THR A 657 2.42 17.98 23.32
N ASN A 658 3.56 17.34 23.06
CA ASN A 658 4.52 17.75 22.05
C ASN A 658 4.87 16.68 21.02
N ILE A 659 4.63 15.37 21.31
CA ILE A 659 5.03 14.25 20.45
C ILE A 659 3.80 13.47 19.95
N ASN A 660 3.09 12.80 20.84
CA ASN A 660 1.88 12.01 20.51
C ASN A 660 0.66 12.94 20.43
N LEU A 661 0.67 13.86 19.47
CA LEU A 661 -0.36 14.90 19.32
C LEU A 661 -1.72 14.32 18.94
N SER A 662 -1.75 13.12 18.39
CA SER A 662 -2.97 12.37 18.04
C SER A 662 -3.58 11.65 19.23
N SER A 663 -2.95 11.71 20.40
CA SER A 663 -3.38 11.03 21.64
C SER A 663 -3.57 9.51 21.45
N LEU A 664 -2.70 8.90 20.65
CA LEU A 664 -2.72 7.47 20.41
C LEU A 664 -2.58 6.68 21.72
N ASP A 665 -3.14 5.47 21.71
CA ASP A 665 -3.11 4.53 22.83
C ASP A 665 -2.69 3.13 22.34
N ASP A 666 -2.64 2.14 23.22
CA ASP A 666 -2.20 0.78 22.89
C ASP A 666 -3.03 0.08 21.80
N SER A 667 -4.19 0.60 21.43
CA SER A 667 -5.05 0.03 20.40
C SER A 667 -4.77 0.59 19.00
N ASN A 668 -4.06 1.72 18.91
CA ASN A 668 -3.91 2.46 17.65
C ASN A 668 -2.57 3.20 17.49
N ASP A 669 -1.62 3.02 18.38
CA ASP A 669 -0.28 3.57 18.24
C ASP A 669 0.47 2.89 17.07
N PHE A 670 1.27 3.69 16.36
CA PHE A 670 2.02 3.27 15.18
C PHE A 670 3.23 4.17 14.97
N SER A 671 4.15 3.70 14.17
CA SER A 671 5.32 4.43 13.69
C SER A 671 5.48 4.25 12.19
N SER A 672 6.20 5.15 11.55
CA SER A 672 6.62 5.06 10.13
C SER A 672 5.46 4.69 9.18
N PRO A 673 4.43 5.56 9.06
CA PRO A 673 3.32 5.34 8.14
C PRO A 673 3.83 5.39 6.70
N ASP A 674 3.45 4.38 5.91
CA ASP A 674 3.88 4.18 4.54
C ASP A 674 2.69 3.87 3.63
N GLY A 675 2.37 2.58 3.37
CA GLY A 675 1.27 2.17 2.54
C GLY A 675 -0.09 2.70 3.00
N MET A 676 -0.90 3.20 2.06
CA MET A 676 -2.20 3.77 2.39
C MET A 676 -3.20 3.65 1.23
N ALA A 677 -4.41 3.18 1.53
CA ALA A 677 -5.50 3.15 0.54
C ALA A 677 -6.86 3.33 1.18
N PHE A 678 -7.77 4.01 0.49
CA PHE A 678 -9.19 3.99 0.84
C PHE A 678 -9.89 2.78 0.24
N ALA A 679 -10.84 2.23 0.97
CA ALA A 679 -11.68 1.14 0.49
C ALA A 679 -12.49 1.56 -0.74
N ARG A 680 -12.80 0.60 -1.61
CA ARG A 680 -13.53 0.83 -2.86
C ARG A 680 -14.95 1.33 -2.61
N THR A 681 -15.42 2.25 -3.44
CA THR A 681 -16.79 2.80 -3.37
C THR A 681 -17.88 1.79 -3.76
N THR A 682 -17.48 0.62 -4.25
CA THR A 682 -18.40 -0.44 -4.67
C THR A 682 -19.04 -1.18 -3.49
N HIS A 683 -18.55 -0.98 -2.27
CA HIS A 683 -19.06 -1.61 -1.05
C HIS A 683 -19.12 -0.63 0.14
N ALA A 684 -19.71 -1.06 1.23
CA ALA A 684 -19.97 -0.23 2.41
C ALA A 684 -18.72 0.43 3.01
N GLY A 685 -17.57 -0.23 2.92
CA GLY A 685 -16.32 0.31 3.44
C GLY A 685 -15.82 1.58 2.76
N GLY A 686 -16.19 1.81 1.49
CA GLY A 686 -15.79 3.00 0.73
C GLY A 686 -16.87 4.06 0.60
N GLN A 687 -18.00 3.91 1.30
CA GLN A 687 -19.16 4.80 1.20
C GLN A 687 -19.48 5.46 2.54
N VAL A 688 -20.09 6.65 2.52
CA VAL A 688 -20.56 7.45 3.66
C VAL A 688 -19.43 7.87 4.62
N LYS A 689 -18.76 6.91 5.26
CA LYS A 689 -17.57 7.08 6.10
C LYS A 689 -16.49 6.13 5.59
N PRO A 690 -15.72 6.52 4.57
CA PRO A 690 -14.76 5.62 3.96
C PRO A 690 -13.70 5.11 4.93
N LEU A 691 -13.50 3.79 4.88
CA LEU A 691 -12.42 3.11 5.57
C LEU A 691 -11.10 3.39 4.85
N MET A 692 -10.12 3.86 5.57
CA MET A 692 -8.74 4.00 5.14
C MET A 692 -7.90 2.91 5.79
N TRP A 693 -7.15 2.18 5.01
CA TRP A 693 -6.10 1.30 5.45
C TRP A 693 -4.79 2.08 5.52
N LEU A 694 -4.05 1.92 6.59
CA LEU A 694 -2.76 2.53 6.85
C LEU A 694 -1.78 1.43 7.22
N GLN A 695 -0.66 1.35 6.53
CA GLN A 695 0.38 0.33 6.68
C GLN A 695 1.68 0.98 7.14
N THR A 696 2.60 0.19 7.67
CA THR A 696 3.88 0.70 8.19
C THR A 696 5.06 -0.06 7.60
N ASP A 697 6.09 0.71 7.25
CA ASP A 697 7.48 0.27 7.05
C ASP A 697 8.35 0.86 8.16
N ASP A 698 8.52 0.11 9.25
CA ASP A 698 9.00 0.68 10.51
C ASP A 698 10.33 0.09 10.95
N GLY A 699 11.29 0.98 11.19
CA GLY A 699 12.55 0.68 11.88
C GLY A 699 12.64 1.32 13.28
N ALA A 700 11.76 2.27 13.59
CA ALA A 700 11.87 3.06 14.82
C ALA A 700 11.13 2.45 16.03
N TYR A 701 10.13 1.62 15.79
CA TYR A 701 9.25 1.04 16.83
C TYR A 701 9.25 -0.50 16.84
N THR A 702 10.15 -1.12 16.06
CA THR A 702 10.28 -2.59 15.94
C THR A 702 10.85 -3.25 17.19
N ASP A 703 11.36 -2.49 18.15
CA ASP A 703 11.68 -2.99 19.49
C ASP A 703 10.40 -3.33 20.30
N VAL A 704 9.27 -2.72 20.00
CA VAL A 704 7.97 -2.92 20.70
C VAL A 704 7.08 -3.90 19.96
N THR A 705 6.97 -3.82 18.63
CA THR A 705 6.04 -4.63 17.82
C THR A 705 6.59 -4.81 16.41
N ASN A 706 6.12 -5.81 15.66
CA ASN A 706 6.35 -5.88 14.23
C ASN A 706 5.53 -4.82 13.49
N CYS A 707 5.85 -4.57 12.22
CA CYS A 707 5.08 -3.72 11.31
C CYS A 707 3.61 -4.12 11.27
N MET A 708 2.73 -3.16 11.01
CA MET A 708 1.31 -3.31 11.21
C MET A 708 0.46 -2.64 10.12
N MET A 709 -0.81 -3.00 10.09
CA MET A 709 -1.83 -2.27 9.34
C MET A 709 -2.94 -1.83 10.29
N LEU A 710 -3.35 -0.58 10.16
CA LEU A 710 -4.47 0.01 10.88
C LEU A 710 -5.64 0.28 9.94
N ALA A 711 -6.83 0.27 10.50
CA ALA A 711 -8.06 0.72 9.85
C ALA A 711 -8.49 2.06 10.45
N ALA A 712 -8.81 3.02 9.61
CA ALA A 712 -9.23 4.35 10.03
C ALA A 712 -10.53 4.80 9.35
N GLN A 713 -11.32 5.60 10.04
CA GLN A 713 -12.41 6.41 9.45
C GLN A 713 -12.11 7.87 9.76
N PRO A 714 -11.31 8.56 8.92
CA PRO A 714 -10.87 9.92 9.19
C PRO A 714 -12.03 10.92 9.18
N GLY A 715 -11.86 12.02 9.92
CA GLY A 715 -12.68 13.23 9.81
C GLY A 715 -12.32 14.03 8.56
N THR A 716 -12.34 15.37 8.64
CA THR A 716 -12.10 16.25 7.50
C THR A 716 -11.03 17.29 7.81
N VAL A 717 -10.35 17.81 6.78
CA VAL A 717 -9.40 18.91 6.93
C VAL A 717 -10.00 20.05 7.73
N GLY A 718 -9.30 20.49 8.78
CA GLY A 718 -9.71 21.59 9.65
C GLY A 718 -10.60 21.18 10.84
N ASP A 719 -10.85 19.91 11.07
CA ASP A 719 -11.65 19.42 12.21
C ASP A 719 -10.93 19.50 13.57
N GLY A 720 -9.61 19.78 13.60
CA GLY A 720 -8.83 20.05 14.80
C GLY A 720 -8.53 21.55 14.96
N GLY A 721 -7.28 21.95 14.81
CA GLY A 721 -6.95 23.39 14.93
C GLY A 721 -5.46 23.71 14.91
N ALA A 722 -5.14 24.94 15.27
CA ALA A 722 -3.76 25.36 15.42
C ALA A 722 -3.16 24.79 16.72
N ARG A 723 -1.92 24.38 16.66
CA ARG A 723 -1.15 23.88 17.80
C ARG A 723 0.26 24.48 17.77
N THR A 724 0.83 24.76 18.91
CA THR A 724 2.26 25.05 19.06
C THR A 724 2.86 23.97 19.94
N ILE A 725 3.95 23.39 19.48
CA ILE A 725 4.68 22.33 20.20
C ILE A 725 6.07 22.84 20.56
N THR A 726 6.68 22.22 21.57
CA THR A 726 8.06 22.45 21.97
C THR A 726 8.89 21.22 21.58
N ASN A 727 9.82 21.42 20.67
CA ASN A 727 10.80 20.42 20.26
C ASN A 727 12.04 20.50 21.16
N THR A 728 12.71 19.36 21.38
CA THR A 728 13.92 19.28 22.21
C THR A 728 15.03 18.56 21.46
N GLY A 729 16.16 19.21 21.28
CA GLY A 729 17.35 18.66 20.64
C GLY A 729 18.25 17.86 21.59
N SER A 730 19.21 17.13 21.03
CA SER A 730 20.13 16.25 21.76
C SER A 730 20.99 16.91 22.83
N ASN A 731 21.19 18.22 22.74
CA ASN A 731 21.91 19.03 23.72
C ASN A 731 20.99 19.71 24.76
N GLY A 732 19.70 19.35 24.80
CA GLY A 732 18.69 19.95 25.67
C GLY A 732 18.17 21.33 25.19
N ALA A 733 18.63 21.82 24.06
CA ALA A 733 18.08 23.05 23.46
C ALA A 733 16.61 22.81 23.05
N THR A 734 15.80 23.85 23.15
CA THR A 734 14.38 23.79 22.77
C THR A 734 14.05 24.80 21.68
N ALA A 735 13.08 24.47 20.85
CA ALA A 735 12.50 25.34 19.84
C ALA A 735 10.97 25.11 19.77
N THR A 736 10.21 26.17 19.53
CA THR A 736 8.76 26.05 19.35
C THR A 736 8.42 26.05 17.88
N GLN A 737 7.44 25.23 17.49
CA GLN A 737 6.91 25.15 16.14
C GLN A 737 5.38 25.19 16.16
N ALA A 738 4.82 26.14 15.42
CA ALA A 738 3.38 26.19 15.17
C ALA A 738 3.00 25.30 14.00
N THR A 739 1.86 24.59 14.13
CA THR A 739 1.35 23.67 13.11
C THR A 739 -0.18 23.65 13.11
N ARG A 740 -0.77 22.88 12.20
CA ARG A 740 -2.19 22.56 12.09
C ARG A 740 -2.39 21.07 12.29
N ILE A 741 -3.26 20.70 13.21
CA ILE A 741 -3.54 19.28 13.51
C ILE A 741 -5.00 18.98 13.27
N GLY A 742 -5.31 17.75 12.86
CA GLY A 742 -6.64 17.20 12.81
C GLY A 742 -7.19 16.87 14.21
N ALA A 743 -8.46 16.57 14.29
CA ALA A 743 -9.06 16.00 15.49
C ALA A 743 -8.43 14.65 15.83
N THR A 744 -8.30 14.33 17.13
CA THR A 744 -7.77 13.02 17.56
C THR A 744 -8.62 11.88 17.02
N PRO A 745 -8.04 10.86 16.36
CA PRO A 745 -8.80 9.80 15.71
C PRO A 745 -9.55 8.90 16.71
N GLY A 746 -9.04 8.70 17.94
CA GLY A 746 -9.66 7.88 18.98
C GLY A 746 -10.07 6.52 18.45
N ALA A 747 -11.31 6.08 18.73
CA ALA A 747 -11.83 4.79 18.31
C ALA A 747 -12.00 4.61 16.80
N ASN A 748 -11.87 5.68 15.99
CA ASN A 748 -11.91 5.63 14.53
C ASN A 748 -10.56 5.27 13.89
N LEU A 749 -9.55 4.96 14.68
CA LEU A 749 -8.27 4.39 14.25
C LEU A 749 -7.99 3.16 15.11
N ARG A 750 -7.77 1.99 14.52
CA ARG A 750 -7.52 0.74 15.22
C ARG A 750 -6.54 -0.14 14.49
N ARG A 751 -5.66 -0.82 15.23
CA ARG A 751 -4.74 -1.82 14.68
C ARG A 751 -5.52 -3.05 14.21
N PHE A 752 -5.46 -3.33 12.91
CA PHE A 752 -6.17 -4.44 12.28
C PHE A 752 -5.26 -5.66 12.08
N LEU A 753 -3.99 -5.45 11.78
CA LEU A 753 -3.05 -6.52 11.49
C LEU A 753 -1.69 -6.19 12.10
N VAL A 754 -0.99 -7.23 12.57
CA VAL A 754 0.44 -7.20 12.88
C VAL A 754 1.10 -8.31 12.06
N GLY A 755 2.19 -7.97 11.36
CA GLY A 755 2.92 -8.86 10.46
C GLY A 755 3.92 -9.78 11.14
N PRO A 756 4.59 -10.65 10.38
CA PRO A 756 5.69 -11.49 10.86
C PRO A 756 6.96 -10.67 11.19
N ILE A 757 8.00 -11.36 11.62
CA ILE A 757 9.27 -10.74 12.03
C ILE A 757 9.95 -10.09 10.83
N GLU A 758 10.44 -8.84 11.03
CA GLU A 758 11.24 -8.10 10.05
C GLU A 758 10.57 -7.98 8.68
N CYS A 759 9.26 -7.78 8.68
CA CYS A 759 8.52 -7.49 7.46
C CYS A 759 8.09 -6.04 7.42
N GLU A 760 7.84 -5.56 6.24
CA GLU A 760 6.98 -4.43 5.95
C GLU A 760 5.56 -4.92 5.66
N ILE A 761 4.55 -4.13 6.00
CA ILE A 761 3.17 -4.34 5.57
C ILE A 761 2.87 -3.34 4.47
N THR A 762 2.67 -3.85 3.27
CA THR A 762 2.50 -3.01 2.09
C THR A 762 1.42 -3.55 1.15
N GLY A 763 0.99 -2.75 0.19
CA GLY A 763 -0.03 -3.12 -0.78
C GLY A 763 -1.34 -3.59 -0.17
N VAL A 764 -2.42 -2.88 -0.41
CA VAL A 764 -3.74 -3.28 0.08
C VAL A 764 -4.82 -2.98 -0.95
N ASP A 765 -5.65 -3.98 -1.24
CA ASP A 765 -6.86 -3.80 -2.04
C ASP A 765 -7.90 -4.88 -1.72
N SER A 766 -9.14 -4.64 -2.08
CA SER A 766 -10.24 -5.58 -1.85
C SER A 766 -10.93 -5.98 -3.15
N THR A 767 -11.66 -7.10 -3.09
CA THR A 767 -12.68 -7.39 -4.10
C THR A 767 -13.76 -6.30 -4.11
N PRO A 768 -14.47 -6.09 -5.25
CA PRO A 768 -15.51 -5.08 -5.36
C PRO A 768 -16.64 -5.17 -4.31
N ASP A 769 -16.91 -6.34 -3.76
CA ASP A 769 -17.89 -6.54 -2.68
C ASP A 769 -17.30 -6.30 -1.27
N GLY A 770 -15.99 -6.07 -1.16
CA GLY A 770 -15.28 -5.82 0.10
C GLY A 770 -15.19 -7.02 1.06
N ARG A 771 -15.54 -8.22 0.59
CA ARG A 771 -15.57 -9.42 1.44
C ARG A 771 -14.24 -10.16 1.49
N THR A 772 -13.33 -9.82 0.59
CA THR A 772 -11.95 -10.32 0.54
C THR A 772 -11.01 -9.13 0.46
N LEU A 773 -10.01 -9.10 1.33
CA LEU A 773 -8.93 -8.13 1.35
C LEU A 773 -7.62 -8.84 1.01
N PHE A 774 -6.84 -8.27 0.10
CA PHE A 774 -5.48 -8.68 -0.24
C PHE A 774 -4.51 -7.71 0.42
N VAL A 775 -3.48 -8.24 1.09
CA VAL A 775 -2.43 -7.43 1.75
C VAL A 775 -1.07 -8.03 1.43
N GLY A 776 -0.12 -7.20 1.04
CA GLY A 776 1.27 -7.57 0.84
C GLY A 776 2.03 -7.70 2.17
N ILE A 777 2.87 -8.71 2.25
CA ILE A 777 3.86 -8.88 3.31
C ILE A 777 5.22 -8.93 2.63
N GLN A 778 5.98 -7.87 2.77
CA GLN A 778 7.27 -7.70 2.10
C GLN A 778 8.41 -8.17 3.02
N HIS A 779 9.46 -8.68 2.46
CA HIS A 779 10.77 -9.06 3.02
C HIS A 779 10.82 -9.65 4.46
N PRO A 780 9.94 -10.57 4.87
CA PRO A 780 10.03 -11.15 6.21
C PRO A 780 11.42 -11.75 6.43
N GLY A 781 12.00 -11.51 7.62
CA GLY A 781 13.32 -12.05 7.98
C GLY A 781 14.50 -11.46 7.21
N GLU A 782 14.42 -10.22 6.76
CA GLU A 782 15.43 -9.59 5.91
C GLU A 782 16.85 -9.54 6.54
N ASN A 783 16.94 -9.49 7.85
CA ASN A 783 18.23 -9.45 8.56
C ASN A 783 18.83 -10.83 8.84
N GLY A 784 18.16 -11.90 8.39
CA GLY A 784 18.65 -13.27 8.54
C GLY A 784 19.66 -13.68 7.46
N THR A 785 20.18 -14.90 7.60
CA THR A 785 21.07 -15.53 6.62
C THR A 785 20.50 -16.88 6.16
N PRO A 786 20.97 -17.47 5.05
CA PRO A 786 20.54 -18.79 4.62
C PRO A 786 20.75 -19.89 5.68
N ALA A 787 21.75 -19.74 6.53
CA ALA A 787 22.07 -20.70 7.60
C ALA A 787 21.28 -20.43 8.90
N ALA A 788 20.82 -19.19 9.10
CA ALA A 788 20.10 -18.74 10.30
C ALA A 788 19.06 -17.67 9.93
N PRO A 789 17.97 -18.06 9.26
CA PRO A 789 16.87 -17.14 8.99
C PRO A 789 16.26 -16.59 10.28
N THR A 790 15.89 -15.32 10.31
CA THR A 790 15.24 -14.68 11.46
C THR A 790 13.72 -14.84 11.44
N SER A 791 13.14 -15.14 10.27
CA SER A 791 11.74 -15.49 10.06
C SER A 791 11.63 -16.79 9.25
N HIS A 792 10.50 -17.48 9.35
CA HIS A 792 10.14 -18.65 8.54
C HIS A 792 8.77 -18.45 7.87
N TRP A 793 8.30 -17.22 7.88
CA TRP A 793 7.02 -16.92 7.23
C TRP A 793 7.14 -17.04 5.69
N PRO A 794 6.13 -17.56 4.96
CA PRO A 794 4.75 -17.85 5.39
C PRO A 794 4.53 -19.28 5.96
N ASP A 795 5.52 -20.12 6.02
CA ASP A 795 5.35 -21.50 6.49
C ASP A 795 5.06 -21.58 8.01
N SER A 796 5.50 -20.58 8.78
CA SER A 796 5.15 -20.40 10.20
C SER A 796 3.69 -20.01 10.43
N GLN A 797 2.95 -19.51 9.42
CA GLN A 797 1.58 -19.02 9.56
C GLN A 797 0.60 -20.07 10.08
N ALA A 798 0.77 -21.32 9.72
CA ALA A 798 -0.11 -22.40 10.15
C ALA A 798 0.12 -22.86 11.59
N GLY A 799 1.16 -22.33 12.24
CA GLY A 799 1.64 -22.84 13.54
C GLY A 799 2.38 -24.18 13.40
N GLY A 800 2.97 -24.64 14.51
CA GLY A 800 3.74 -25.88 14.53
C GLY A 800 5.25 -25.65 14.37
N THR A 801 6.02 -26.76 14.25
CA THR A 801 7.48 -26.70 14.13
C THR A 801 7.87 -26.56 12.67
N VAL A 802 8.59 -25.52 12.33
CA VAL A 802 9.22 -25.31 11.02
C VAL A 802 10.70 -25.66 11.08
N ALA A 803 11.29 -26.07 9.97
CA ALA A 803 12.74 -26.33 9.91
C ALA A 803 13.52 -25.02 10.14
N ALA A 804 14.52 -25.07 11.01
CA ALA A 804 15.29 -23.86 11.41
C ALA A 804 16.07 -23.19 10.25
N THR A 805 16.21 -23.86 9.11
CA THR A 805 16.87 -23.35 7.91
C THR A 805 15.87 -23.02 6.79
N LEU A 806 14.57 -23.07 7.06
CA LEU A 806 13.55 -22.74 6.08
C LEU A 806 13.57 -21.22 5.84
N ARG A 807 13.79 -20.82 4.60
CA ARG A 807 13.91 -19.41 4.20
C ARG A 807 12.57 -18.73 4.15
N PRO A 808 12.46 -17.50 4.65
CA PRO A 808 11.24 -16.72 4.50
C PRO A 808 10.97 -16.34 3.03
N ARG A 809 9.74 -15.96 2.75
CA ARG A 809 9.31 -15.48 1.42
C ARG A 809 8.30 -14.37 1.55
N SER A 810 8.49 -13.29 0.83
CA SER A 810 7.46 -12.30 0.57
C SER A 810 6.20 -12.95 -0.02
N ALA A 811 5.01 -12.51 0.34
CA ALA A 811 3.76 -13.06 -0.20
C ALA A 811 2.57 -12.11 -0.02
N VAL A 812 1.45 -12.44 -0.66
CA VAL A 812 0.16 -11.80 -0.43
C VAL A 812 -0.67 -12.65 0.52
N VAL A 813 -1.22 -12.03 1.56
CA VAL A 813 -2.26 -12.65 2.39
C VAL A 813 -3.64 -12.26 1.89
N VAL A 814 -4.55 -13.22 1.96
CA VAL A 814 -5.97 -13.05 1.70
C VAL A 814 -6.71 -13.10 3.02
N ILE A 815 -7.40 -12.03 3.36
CA ILE A 815 -8.13 -11.89 4.63
C ILE A 815 -9.63 -11.87 4.34
N THR A 816 -10.37 -12.72 5.03
CA THR A 816 -11.82 -12.81 4.92
C THR A 816 -12.46 -12.79 6.31
N LYS A 817 -13.67 -12.22 6.41
CA LYS A 817 -14.43 -12.25 7.64
C LYS A 817 -15.27 -13.53 7.70
N ASN A 818 -15.24 -14.25 8.82
CA ASN A 818 -15.85 -15.60 8.94
C ASN A 818 -17.37 -15.58 8.80
N ASP A 819 -18.01 -14.46 9.15
CA ASP A 819 -19.45 -14.26 8.98
C ASP A 819 -19.84 -13.82 7.55
N GLY A 820 -18.85 -13.62 6.67
CA GLY A 820 -19.04 -13.19 5.29
C GLY A 820 -19.38 -11.71 5.12
N GLY A 821 -19.23 -10.88 6.15
CA GLY A 821 -19.37 -9.42 6.06
C GLY A 821 -18.20 -8.73 5.34
N VAL A 822 -18.32 -7.42 5.18
CA VAL A 822 -17.25 -6.58 4.62
C VAL A 822 -16.08 -6.53 5.63
N VAL A 823 -14.85 -6.71 5.12
CA VAL A 823 -13.64 -6.70 5.95
C VAL A 823 -13.45 -5.30 6.57
N GLY A 824 -13.18 -5.28 7.88
CA GLY A 824 -13.00 -4.03 8.66
C GLY A 824 -14.29 -3.46 9.28
N LEU A 825 -15.46 -3.86 8.80
CA LEU A 825 -16.75 -3.35 9.29
C LEU A 825 -17.46 -4.30 10.26
#